data_62666f3697c204620b3ee1243619c29e
#
_entry.id   62666f3697c204620b3ee1243619c29e
#
_cell.length_a   1.000
_cell.length_b   1.000
_cell.length_c   1.000
_cell.angle_alpha   90.00
_cell.angle_beta   90.00
_cell.angle_gamma   90.00
#
_symmetry.space_group_name_H-M   'P 1'
#
loop_
_entity.id
_entity.type
_entity.pdbx_description
1 polymer ?
#
loop_
_entity_poly.entity_id
_entity_poly.type
_entity_poly.pdbx_seq_one_letter_code
_entity_poly.pdbx_strand_id
1 'polypeptide(L)'
;MSKKRKVTLTLAAILVALGGGAQFYTNQQVDRVLQKFPYSLDNQLSLHVTETGNHFFSRDLTFSLENSEGKRTEVISTKLTALPFFITAESQLSEQLVRQLNKDLNITIDKNTINSKFSPVGDYLQSDLVAEFRDFTNKTQTLSVLFNFDPSSKNIKVKSTLSGFNYDKNSKLEQLQGHAQLQRVDDNEYAIRLLELNAKQVEVDLLNGENTKIQLKNAAYRLDVKPHPETQQRDLLTQLNSETFQITDKAHKAEENPTIVRGLSLNLEQQGVQSAVDFASEFNALNKQPSVKNAVNFVIGVLTHNDRFNGSLSVKSIDVPKDQQPYFSLKDTALQLELNNTDLAKAGITLQLKAADVKQTPAEPTKQWQLSGADIRYQLDDYPLQKEFAFIPFYLEALATKTPPKEATQALSALRDQWVKSMEDKAHWEMTLKAFRYGDVALEVLAVNGDAKVENQHYYGTSHLSLKTLALPDLQVQLEGLQINMPMVLNNYPQLAITQFCMGMHSLLCTAYFPPESYKKMFDDLWATLDLSTEGTTVALNLNTYPTTKAYPVNFALKGAASVPQESKKSAGLFKQNLKGKMTFSFDKALLDDTQEAASKIKKNSMFWQSWQTELKPEGKLIPLFTEQDGKYVMTLEKDKEWLVNGKTLEAIRQERLAQAEAERKAAAEQEALEQEALQKAEQHETETPAVLEANDKAGTMNPPAVATEATKDATAPQDSGKPEVKEHSTNESAVQENPVKEDVVQKSESVETHKGKDINKEKAEKSTTTSH
;
A
#
# COMPACT_ATOMS: atom_id res chain seq x y z
N MET A 1 23.40 17.27 22.01
CA MET A 1 23.54 17.52 20.55
C MET A 1 24.40 16.42 19.95
N SER A 2 23.93 15.72 18.90
CA SER A 2 24.76 14.70 18.25
C SER A 2 26.00 15.34 17.65
N LYS A 3 27.14 14.62 17.66
CA LYS A 3 28.42 15.10 17.10
C LYS A 3 28.27 15.62 15.65
N LYS A 4 27.39 15.00 14.86
CA LYS A 4 27.08 15.39 13.47
C LYS A 4 26.49 16.80 13.38
N ARG A 5 25.66 17.20 14.34
CA ARG A 5 25.02 18.52 14.37
C ARG A 5 26.01 19.65 14.69
N LYS A 6 27.01 19.38 15.55
CA LYS A 6 28.08 20.35 15.83
C LYS A 6 28.92 20.64 14.58
N VAL A 7 29.24 19.61 13.80
CA VAL A 7 30.03 19.75 12.58
C VAL A 7 29.22 20.47 11.47
N THR A 8 27.96 20.15 11.30
CA THR A 8 27.09 20.82 10.32
C THR A 8 26.87 22.29 10.71
N LEU A 9 26.65 22.59 12.00
CA LEU A 9 26.56 23.96 12.50
C LEU A 9 27.90 24.71 12.38
N THR A 10 29.01 24.03 12.62
CA THR A 10 30.35 24.62 12.47
C THR A 10 30.65 24.93 10.99
N LEU A 11 30.35 24.00 10.07
CA LEU A 11 30.48 24.24 8.63
C LEU A 11 29.49 25.31 8.13
N ALA A 12 28.25 25.28 8.57
CA ALA A 12 27.29 26.34 8.27
C ALA A 12 27.72 27.70 8.85
N ALA A 13 28.24 27.70 10.07
CA ALA A 13 28.78 28.93 10.70
C ALA A 13 30.02 29.45 9.97
N ILE A 14 30.90 28.56 9.47
CA ILE A 14 32.04 28.96 8.62
C ILE A 14 31.54 29.58 7.31
N LEU A 15 30.56 28.95 6.67
CA LEU A 15 29.95 29.47 5.44
C LEU A 15 29.21 30.79 5.67
N VAL A 16 28.52 30.93 6.81
CA VAL A 16 27.85 32.17 7.21
C VAL A 16 28.87 33.23 7.62
N ALA A 17 29.99 32.85 8.24
CA ALA A 17 31.09 33.78 8.56
C ALA A 17 31.77 34.32 7.30
N LEU A 18 31.99 33.43 6.30
CA LEU A 18 32.45 33.84 4.97
C LEU A 18 31.42 34.73 4.25
N GLY A 19 30.12 34.42 4.43
CA GLY A 19 29.03 35.23 3.90
C GLY A 19 28.84 36.58 4.65
N GLY A 20 28.97 36.59 5.98
CA GLY A 20 28.94 37.82 6.80
C GLY A 20 30.15 38.73 6.56
N GLY A 21 31.29 38.13 6.15
CA GLY A 21 32.48 38.85 5.70
C GLY A 21 32.32 39.62 4.37
N ALA A 22 31.19 39.38 3.68
CA ALA A 22 30.89 39.97 2.38
C ALA A 22 30.63 41.47 2.37
N GLN A 23 30.49 42.11 3.50
CA GLN A 23 30.27 43.56 3.60
C GLN A 23 31.57 44.37 3.79
N PHE A 24 32.74 43.78 3.57
CA PHE A 24 34.02 44.43 3.75
C PHE A 24 34.33 45.41 2.61
N TYR A 25 34.20 46.64 2.90
CA TYR A 25 34.61 47.74 2.02
C TYR A 25 35.98 48.25 2.45
N THR A 26 36.81 48.59 1.57
CA THR A 26 38.07 49.37 1.72
C THR A 26 38.67 49.48 3.13
N ASN A 27 39.93 49.85 3.28
CA ASN A 27 40.62 49.93 4.59
C ASN A 27 39.86 50.66 5.69
N GLN A 28 39.12 51.76 5.36
CA GLN A 28 38.28 52.46 6.33
C GLN A 28 37.01 51.70 6.72
N GLN A 29 36.52 50.87 5.86
CA GLN A 29 35.36 50.05 6.16
C GLN A 29 35.73 48.72 6.78
N VAL A 30 36.94 48.18 6.53
CA VAL A 30 37.47 47.02 7.24
C VAL A 30 37.43 47.27 8.75
N ASP A 31 37.91 48.46 9.19
CA ASP A 31 37.87 48.82 10.63
C ASP A 31 36.43 48.91 11.17
N ARG A 32 35.52 49.52 10.41
CA ARG A 32 34.11 49.58 10.81
C ARG A 32 33.44 48.23 10.88
N VAL A 33 33.86 47.29 10.05
CA VAL A 33 33.33 45.94 10.07
C VAL A 33 33.98 45.13 11.20
N LEU A 34 35.29 45.25 11.42
CA LEU A 34 35.97 44.63 12.58
C LEU A 34 35.38 45.10 13.89
N GLN A 35 34.94 46.38 13.97
CA GLN A 35 34.26 46.96 15.15
C GLN A 35 32.85 46.39 15.38
N LYS A 36 32.23 45.73 14.39
CA LYS A 36 30.92 45.07 14.57
C LYS A 36 31.00 43.69 15.21
N PHE A 37 32.18 43.16 15.40
CA PHE A 37 32.35 41.92 16.13
C PHE A 37 32.35 42.17 17.65
N PRO A 38 31.77 41.27 18.46
CA PRO A 38 31.26 39.97 18.09
C PRO A 38 29.95 40.00 17.34
N TYR A 39 29.84 39.16 16.31
CA TYR A 39 28.62 39.00 15.52
C TYR A 39 27.81 37.81 16.01
N SER A 40 26.60 38.02 16.46
CA SER A 40 25.69 36.94 16.88
C SER A 40 25.23 36.15 15.65
N LEU A 41 25.49 34.87 15.60
CA LEU A 41 25.04 33.96 14.53
C LEU A 41 23.67 33.36 14.87
N ASP A 42 23.45 33.11 16.15
CA ASP A 42 22.19 32.70 16.76
C ASP A 42 22.18 33.01 18.25
N ASN A 43 21.15 32.56 18.98
CA ASN A 43 21.04 32.78 20.44
C ASN A 43 22.11 32.02 21.25
N GLN A 44 22.94 31.19 20.63
CA GLN A 44 23.91 30.33 21.30
C GLN A 44 25.34 30.48 20.77
N LEU A 45 25.55 31.13 19.65
CA LEU A 45 26.84 31.24 18.97
C LEU A 45 27.14 32.68 18.56
N SER A 46 28.31 33.15 18.92
CA SER A 46 28.84 34.44 18.43
C SER A 46 30.20 34.27 17.77
N LEU A 47 30.40 35.00 16.71
CA LEU A 47 31.64 35.04 15.94
C LEU A 47 32.49 36.23 16.42
N HIS A 48 33.69 35.96 16.84
CA HIS A 48 34.69 36.94 17.27
C HIS A 48 35.78 37.02 16.22
N VAL A 49 36.38 38.22 16.10
CA VAL A 49 37.57 38.45 15.31
C VAL A 49 38.65 39.07 16.20
N THR A 50 39.85 38.55 16.03
CA THR A 50 41.07 39.10 16.70
C THR A 50 42.07 39.47 15.63
N GLU A 51 42.53 40.69 15.61
CA GLU A 51 43.59 41.16 14.71
C GLU A 51 44.94 40.81 15.35
N THR A 52 45.70 39.94 14.67
CA THR A 52 47.01 39.42 15.16
C THR A 52 48.18 40.13 14.47
N GLY A 53 47.95 40.78 13.32
CA GLY A 53 48.93 41.60 12.61
C GLY A 53 48.25 42.71 11.80
N ASN A 54 48.87 43.92 11.83
CA ASN A 54 48.34 45.05 11.10
C ASN A 54 49.49 45.69 10.28
N HIS A 55 49.40 45.53 8.97
CA HIS A 55 50.37 46.03 7.99
C HIS A 55 49.67 47.00 7.04
N PHE A 56 50.42 47.85 6.34
CA PHE A 56 49.89 48.93 5.50
C PHE A 56 48.89 48.45 4.43
N PHE A 57 49.16 47.27 3.82
CA PHE A 57 48.29 46.66 2.82
C PHE A 57 47.71 45.30 3.24
N SER A 58 47.99 44.81 4.41
CA SER A 58 47.48 43.51 4.85
C SER A 58 47.20 43.45 6.36
N ARG A 59 46.31 42.59 6.75
CA ARG A 59 45.96 42.30 8.12
C ARG A 59 45.90 40.78 8.34
N ASP A 60 46.42 40.34 9.45
CA ASP A 60 46.30 38.98 9.89
C ASP A 60 45.16 38.90 10.94
N LEU A 61 44.14 38.12 10.63
CA LEU A 61 42.94 38.01 11.42
C LEU A 61 42.71 36.57 11.87
N THR A 62 42.29 36.40 13.10
CA THR A 62 41.84 35.10 13.61
C THR A 62 40.37 35.17 13.99
N PHE A 63 39.54 34.31 13.37
CA PHE A 63 38.13 34.18 13.69
C PHE A 63 37.93 33.05 14.70
N SER A 64 37.11 33.31 15.73
CA SER A 64 36.78 32.37 16.79
C SER A 64 35.26 32.32 16.99
N LEU A 65 34.73 31.14 17.25
CA LEU A 65 33.37 30.94 17.69
C LEU A 65 33.28 30.83 19.18
N GLU A 66 32.40 31.60 19.80
CA GLU A 66 32.08 31.53 21.22
C GLU A 66 30.70 30.92 21.40
N ASN A 67 30.59 29.88 22.23
CA ASN A 67 29.31 29.27 22.55
C ASN A 67 28.65 29.96 23.76
N SER A 68 27.39 29.56 24.06
CA SER A 68 26.64 30.09 25.21
C SER A 68 27.32 29.92 26.58
N GLU A 69 28.34 29.05 26.67
CA GLU A 69 29.14 28.85 27.88
C GLU A 69 30.37 29.76 27.95
N GLY A 70 30.53 30.68 26.97
CA GLY A 70 31.69 31.58 26.86
C GLY A 70 32.98 30.91 26.37
N LYS A 71 32.89 29.68 25.90
CA LYS A 71 34.04 28.93 25.36
C LYS A 71 34.33 29.37 23.94
N ARG A 72 35.50 29.91 23.68
CA ARG A 72 36.01 30.30 22.38
C ARG A 72 36.79 29.19 21.71
N THR A 73 36.52 28.96 20.45
CA THR A 73 37.23 28.01 19.58
C THR A 73 37.67 28.74 18.33
N GLU A 74 38.97 28.80 18.07
CA GLU A 74 39.49 29.33 16.82
C GLU A 74 39.03 28.47 15.66
N VAL A 75 38.53 29.11 14.59
CA VAL A 75 37.96 28.40 13.44
C VAL A 75 38.72 28.69 12.15
N ILE A 76 39.15 29.94 11.92
CA ILE A 76 39.80 30.35 10.67
C ILE A 76 40.89 31.38 10.98
N SER A 77 42.07 31.19 10.38
CA SER A 77 43.12 32.20 10.27
C SER A 77 43.10 32.78 8.86
N THR A 78 43.18 34.13 8.72
CA THR A 78 42.98 34.84 7.48
C THR A 78 44.06 35.88 7.30
N LYS A 79 44.70 35.89 6.14
CA LYS A 79 45.52 37.01 5.69
C LYS A 79 44.73 37.82 4.67
N LEU A 80 44.32 39.00 5.12
CA LEU A 80 43.55 39.95 4.28
C LEU A 80 44.55 40.93 3.61
N THR A 81 44.45 41.04 2.28
CA THR A 81 45.22 42.01 1.50
C THR A 81 44.24 43.00 0.90
N ALA A 82 44.32 44.28 1.30
CA ALA A 82 43.48 45.34 0.83
C ALA A 82 44.24 46.27 -0.12
N LEU A 83 43.88 46.20 -1.38
CA LEU A 83 44.35 47.13 -2.43
C LEU A 83 43.23 48.16 -2.73
N PRO A 84 43.54 49.35 -3.25
CA PRO A 84 42.56 50.42 -3.42
C PRO A 84 41.29 50.08 -4.18
N PHE A 85 41.32 49.07 -5.03
CA PHE A 85 40.17 48.64 -5.83
C PHE A 85 39.89 47.17 -5.75
N PHE A 86 40.60 46.41 -4.88
CA PHE A 86 40.49 44.97 -4.83
C PHE A 86 40.98 44.42 -3.48
N ILE A 87 40.14 43.66 -2.84
CA ILE A 87 40.42 43.01 -1.56
C ILE A 87 40.47 41.49 -1.78
N THR A 88 41.54 40.88 -1.34
CA THR A 88 41.67 39.38 -1.27
C THR A 88 41.88 38.92 0.14
N ALA A 89 41.36 37.77 0.45
CA ALA A 89 41.62 37.09 1.70
C ALA A 89 42.04 35.64 1.42
N GLU A 90 43.21 35.28 1.94
CA GLU A 90 43.69 33.91 1.97
C GLU A 90 43.50 33.39 3.38
N SER A 91 42.65 32.35 3.51
CA SER A 91 42.27 31.81 4.81
C SER A 91 42.53 30.32 4.88
N GLN A 92 42.73 29.83 6.08
CA GLN A 92 42.90 28.42 6.38
C GLN A 92 42.10 28.08 7.64
N LEU A 93 41.58 26.86 7.74
CA LEU A 93 41.00 26.36 8.95
C LEU A 93 42.05 26.31 10.04
N SER A 94 41.69 26.71 11.27
CA SER A 94 42.60 26.64 12.40
C SER A 94 43.00 25.16 12.67
N GLU A 95 44.20 24.98 13.21
CA GLU A 95 44.64 23.67 13.63
C GLU A 95 43.69 22.99 14.65
N GLN A 96 43.06 23.80 15.51
CA GLN A 96 42.10 23.30 16.49
C GLN A 96 40.85 22.73 15.80
N LEU A 97 40.30 23.45 14.81
CA LEU A 97 39.16 22.99 14.03
C LEU A 97 39.51 21.78 13.16
N VAL A 98 40.70 21.80 12.51
CA VAL A 98 41.20 20.65 11.74
C VAL A 98 41.30 19.40 12.61
N ARG A 99 41.87 19.50 13.82
CA ARG A 99 41.94 18.36 14.77
C ARG A 99 40.55 17.86 15.17
N GLN A 100 39.60 18.76 15.36
CA GLN A 100 38.22 18.39 15.71
C GLN A 100 37.54 17.69 14.55
N LEU A 101 37.62 18.26 13.31
CA LEU A 101 37.04 17.67 12.10
C LEU A 101 37.65 16.29 11.80
N ASN A 102 38.98 16.16 11.93
CA ASN A 102 39.68 14.88 11.75
C ASN A 102 39.13 13.80 12.69
N LYS A 103 38.87 14.16 13.94
CA LYS A 103 38.32 13.24 14.92
C LYS A 103 36.85 12.93 14.69
N ASP A 104 36.05 13.94 14.42
CA ASP A 104 34.57 13.79 14.32
C ASP A 104 34.14 13.12 13.02
N LEU A 105 34.88 13.32 11.95
CA LEU A 105 34.62 12.75 10.62
C LEU A 105 35.47 11.52 10.28
N ASN A 106 36.41 11.16 11.15
CA ASN A 106 37.36 10.07 10.93
C ASN A 106 38.16 10.24 9.63
N ILE A 107 38.69 11.46 9.43
CA ILE A 107 39.49 11.84 8.26
C ILE A 107 40.84 12.40 8.71
N THR A 108 41.71 12.63 7.75
CA THR A 108 42.94 13.42 7.95
C THR A 108 42.98 14.50 6.89
N ILE A 109 42.79 15.76 7.31
CA ILE A 109 42.88 16.91 6.41
C ILE A 109 44.36 17.20 6.17
N ASP A 110 44.82 17.04 4.93
CA ASP A 110 46.19 17.28 4.53
C ASP A 110 46.41 18.73 4.08
N LYS A 111 45.39 19.33 3.44
CA LYS A 111 45.46 20.70 2.96
C LYS A 111 44.06 21.34 3.02
N ASN A 112 44.00 22.59 3.39
CA ASN A 112 42.78 23.42 3.26
C ASN A 112 43.16 24.85 2.90
N THR A 113 42.46 25.44 1.95
CA THR A 113 42.67 26.81 1.49
C THR A 113 41.31 27.44 1.18
N ILE A 114 41.13 28.68 1.59
CA ILE A 114 39.93 29.45 1.28
C ILE A 114 40.42 30.76 0.66
N ASN A 115 40.15 30.95 -0.62
CA ASN A 115 40.51 32.14 -1.34
C ASN A 115 39.28 33.00 -1.58
N SER A 116 39.25 34.19 -1.02
CA SER A 116 38.12 35.11 -1.15
C SER A 116 38.53 36.36 -1.91
N LYS A 117 37.60 36.86 -2.72
CA LYS A 117 37.72 38.11 -3.50
C LYS A 117 36.54 38.99 -3.21
N PHE A 118 36.80 40.23 -2.88
CA PHE A 118 35.80 41.23 -2.54
C PHE A 118 35.96 42.47 -3.42
N SER A 119 34.84 43.06 -3.81
CA SER A 119 34.83 44.38 -4.37
C SER A 119 34.76 45.44 -3.25
N PRO A 120 35.59 46.48 -3.33
CA PRO A 120 35.54 47.56 -2.34
C PRO A 120 34.21 48.32 -2.33
N VAL A 121 33.47 48.31 -3.41
CA VAL A 121 32.13 48.95 -3.49
C VAL A 121 30.98 48.01 -3.15
N GLY A 122 31.29 46.75 -2.81
CA GLY A 122 30.32 45.79 -2.28
C GLY A 122 29.41 45.13 -3.33
N ASP A 123 29.77 45.19 -4.58
CA ASP A 123 29.01 44.63 -5.70
C ASP A 123 29.47 43.24 -6.10
N TYR A 124 30.41 42.63 -5.34
CA TYR A 124 30.92 41.31 -5.63
C TYR A 124 31.59 40.66 -4.43
N LEU A 125 31.25 39.39 -4.14
CA LEU A 125 31.99 38.51 -3.25
C LEU A 125 32.02 37.10 -3.87
N GLN A 126 33.19 36.54 -4.01
CA GLN A 126 33.42 35.16 -4.33
C GLN A 126 34.41 34.53 -3.34
N SER A 127 34.11 33.33 -2.86
CA SER A 127 35.03 32.52 -2.07
C SER A 127 35.12 31.13 -2.66
N ASP A 128 36.34 30.64 -2.76
CA ASP A 128 36.64 29.28 -3.22
C ASP A 128 37.40 28.54 -2.11
N LEU A 129 36.74 27.54 -1.54
CA LEU A 129 37.32 26.63 -0.54
C LEU A 129 37.74 25.35 -1.24
N VAL A 130 38.98 24.94 -1.07
CA VAL A 130 39.50 23.64 -1.49
C VAL A 130 40.14 22.95 -0.29
N ALA A 131 39.66 21.71 -0.01
CA ALA A 131 40.25 20.87 1.01
C ALA A 131 40.64 19.52 0.41
N GLU A 132 41.86 19.08 0.69
CA GLU A 132 42.33 17.74 0.41
C GLU A 132 42.43 16.98 1.72
N PHE A 133 41.87 15.79 1.77
CA PHE A 133 41.84 14.96 2.97
C PHE A 133 41.88 13.48 2.63
N ARG A 134 42.40 12.68 3.54
CA ARG A 134 42.33 11.22 3.47
C ARG A 134 41.14 10.73 4.31
N ASP A 135 40.30 9.89 3.70
CA ASP A 135 39.15 9.27 4.35
C ASP A 135 39.56 8.05 5.20
N PHE A 136 38.57 7.38 5.83
CA PHE A 136 38.80 6.19 6.64
C PHE A 136 39.60 5.09 5.92
N THR A 137 39.47 4.97 4.60
CA THR A 137 40.21 4.00 3.79
C THR A 137 41.60 4.49 3.38
N ASN A 138 42.01 5.64 3.91
CA ASN A 138 43.29 6.32 3.57
C ASN A 138 43.37 6.76 2.10
N LYS A 139 42.23 6.88 1.41
CA LYS A 139 42.16 7.39 0.05
C LYS A 139 42.05 8.91 0.07
N THR A 140 42.86 9.58 -0.76
CA THR A 140 42.82 11.03 -0.91
C THR A 140 41.51 11.45 -1.58
N GLN A 141 40.78 12.36 -0.96
CA GLN A 141 39.54 12.97 -1.43
C GLN A 141 39.70 14.49 -1.52
N THR A 142 38.93 15.09 -2.40
CA THR A 142 38.94 16.53 -2.60
C THR A 142 37.52 17.09 -2.41
N LEU A 143 37.40 18.09 -1.56
CA LEU A 143 36.20 18.94 -1.41
C LEU A 143 36.49 20.31 -2.01
N SER A 144 35.68 20.77 -2.96
CA SER A 144 35.69 22.14 -3.43
C SER A 144 34.33 22.77 -3.19
N VAL A 145 34.31 23.99 -2.64
CA VAL A 145 33.09 24.77 -2.41
C VAL A 145 33.26 26.16 -2.95
N LEU A 146 32.52 26.51 -3.98
CA LEU A 146 32.46 27.84 -4.56
C LEU A 146 31.25 28.58 -4.03
N PHE A 147 31.48 29.70 -3.40
CA PHE A 147 30.50 30.58 -2.83
C PHE A 147 30.48 31.91 -3.59
N ASN A 148 29.30 32.32 -4.08
CA ASN A 148 29.09 33.60 -4.76
C ASN A 148 27.95 34.37 -4.09
N PHE A 149 28.19 35.58 -3.71
CA PHE A 149 27.17 36.52 -3.28
C PHE A 149 26.90 37.56 -4.38
N ASP A 150 25.62 37.72 -4.70
CA ASP A 150 25.14 38.72 -5.63
C ASP A 150 24.47 39.84 -4.83
N PRO A 151 25.10 41.02 -4.70
CA PRO A 151 24.57 42.12 -3.91
C PRO A 151 23.28 42.73 -4.48
N SER A 152 23.07 42.63 -5.79
CA SER A 152 21.90 43.20 -6.47
C SER A 152 20.63 42.41 -6.12
N SER A 153 20.71 41.13 -6.15
CA SER A 153 19.61 40.22 -5.76
C SER A 153 19.66 39.80 -4.29
N LYS A 154 20.74 40.13 -3.58
CA LYS A 154 21.03 39.68 -2.20
C LYS A 154 20.99 38.15 -2.06
N ASN A 155 21.29 37.44 -3.12
CA ASN A 155 21.27 35.98 -3.14
C ASN A 155 22.67 35.41 -2.98
N ILE A 156 22.75 34.29 -2.33
CA ILE A 156 23.97 33.49 -2.18
C ILE A 156 23.82 32.24 -3.03
N LYS A 157 24.81 31.95 -3.86
CA LYS A 157 24.90 30.73 -4.65
C LYS A 157 26.10 29.92 -4.16
N VAL A 158 25.88 28.68 -3.81
CA VAL A 158 26.91 27.76 -3.35
C VAL A 158 26.95 26.58 -4.32
N LYS A 159 28.15 26.27 -4.85
CA LYS A 159 28.40 25.05 -5.59
C LYS A 159 29.43 24.25 -4.84
N SER A 160 29.19 22.95 -4.66
CA SER A 160 30.11 22.06 -3.98
C SER A 160 30.37 20.80 -4.80
N THR A 161 31.60 20.31 -4.76
CA THR A 161 31.96 19.03 -5.33
C THR A 161 32.81 18.26 -4.33
N LEU A 162 32.49 17.00 -4.12
CA LEU A 162 33.25 16.07 -3.27
C LEU A 162 33.56 14.83 -4.11
N SER A 163 34.84 14.51 -4.27
CA SER A 163 35.26 13.38 -5.11
C SER A 163 34.82 12.03 -4.57
N GLY A 164 34.72 11.93 -3.24
CA GLY A 164 34.24 10.75 -2.54
C GLY A 164 34.45 10.87 -1.04
N PHE A 165 33.87 9.94 -0.29
CA PHE A 165 34.01 9.89 1.15
C PHE A 165 33.62 8.51 1.70
N ASN A 166 34.55 7.87 2.41
CA ASN A 166 34.29 6.65 3.19
C ASN A 166 34.35 7.04 4.66
N TYR A 167 33.19 7.09 5.32
CA TYR A 167 33.08 7.44 6.73
C TYR A 167 33.60 6.31 7.63
N ASP A 168 33.27 5.07 7.25
CA ASP A 168 33.73 3.84 7.89
C ASP A 168 33.77 2.73 6.81
N LYS A 169 33.95 1.47 7.24
CA LYS A 169 33.94 0.31 6.34
C LYS A 169 32.59 0.03 5.69
N ASN A 170 31.50 0.61 6.22
CA ASN A 170 30.12 0.28 5.89
C ASN A 170 29.39 1.44 5.21
N SER A 171 29.99 2.62 5.16
CA SER A 171 29.35 3.83 4.62
C SER A 171 30.26 4.47 3.60
N LYS A 172 29.77 4.57 2.36
CA LYS A 172 30.52 5.07 1.22
C LYS A 172 29.70 6.07 0.41
N LEU A 173 30.33 7.16 0.02
CA LEU A 173 29.79 8.16 -0.88
C LEU A 173 30.77 8.36 -2.03
N GLU A 174 30.28 8.32 -3.28
CA GLU A 174 31.08 8.63 -4.48
C GLU A 174 30.50 9.84 -5.19
N GLN A 175 31.39 10.78 -5.54
CA GLN A 175 31.10 11.93 -6.39
C GLN A 175 29.82 12.67 -6.00
N LEU A 176 29.85 13.44 -4.92
CA LEU A 176 28.76 14.34 -4.57
C LEU A 176 28.95 15.70 -5.24
N GLN A 177 27.92 16.17 -5.89
CA GLN A 177 27.80 17.53 -6.40
C GLN A 177 26.63 18.22 -5.70
N GLY A 178 26.85 19.41 -5.20
CA GLY A 178 25.84 20.21 -4.53
C GLY A 178 25.69 21.59 -5.17
N HIS A 179 24.46 22.07 -5.25
CA HIS A 179 24.12 23.44 -5.63
C HIS A 179 23.07 23.95 -4.67
N ALA A 180 23.36 25.06 -3.99
CA ALA A 180 22.40 25.73 -3.12
C ALA A 180 22.25 27.19 -3.52
N GLN A 181 21.01 27.70 -3.40
CA GLN A 181 20.68 29.11 -3.48
C GLN A 181 20.00 29.54 -2.19
N LEU A 182 20.56 30.57 -1.58
CA LEU A 182 20.02 31.16 -0.39
C LEU A 182 19.52 32.57 -0.76
N GLN A 183 18.33 32.88 -0.35
CA GLN A 183 17.72 34.20 -0.56
C GLN A 183 17.61 34.90 0.77
N ARG A 184 17.92 36.19 0.81
CA ARG A 184 17.76 37.03 1.97
C ARG A 184 16.27 37.21 2.27
N VAL A 185 15.86 36.92 3.49
CA VAL A 185 14.49 37.08 3.98
C VAL A 185 14.37 38.37 4.81
N ASP A 186 15.37 38.59 5.66
CA ASP A 186 15.47 39.79 6.50
C ASP A 186 16.93 40.28 6.55
N ASP A 187 17.20 41.36 7.27
CA ASP A 187 18.51 42.04 7.26
C ASP A 187 19.69 41.13 7.61
N ASN A 188 19.44 40.10 8.40
CA ASN A 188 20.48 39.14 8.80
C ASN A 188 20.08 37.68 8.60
N GLU A 189 18.96 37.41 7.91
CA GLU A 189 18.42 36.08 7.74
C GLU A 189 18.40 35.66 6.27
N TYR A 190 18.90 34.44 6.01
CA TYR A 190 18.88 33.80 4.71
C TYR A 190 18.07 32.50 4.78
N ALA A 191 17.18 32.28 3.83
CA ALA A 191 16.45 31.06 3.66
C ALA A 191 16.92 30.30 2.42
N ILE A 192 16.90 28.98 2.50
CA ILE A 192 17.17 28.13 1.34
C ILE A 192 16.04 28.35 0.31
N ARG A 193 16.44 28.69 -0.92
CA ARG A 193 15.56 28.84 -2.08
C ARG A 193 15.62 27.59 -2.96
N LEU A 194 16.81 27.04 -3.12
CA LEU A 194 17.08 25.84 -3.91
C LEU A 194 18.20 25.06 -3.26
N LEU A 195 18.04 23.75 -3.16
CA LEU A 195 19.11 22.81 -2.82
C LEU A 195 19.04 21.64 -3.80
N GLU A 196 20.13 21.38 -4.49
CA GLU A 196 20.30 20.25 -5.39
C GLU A 196 21.54 19.46 -4.96
N LEU A 197 21.39 18.15 -4.78
CA LEU A 197 22.47 17.22 -4.45
C LEU A 197 22.45 16.07 -5.43
N ASN A 198 23.56 15.78 -6.07
CA ASN A 198 23.70 14.66 -6.99
C ASN A 198 24.87 13.79 -6.53
N ALA A 199 24.61 12.51 -6.29
CA ALA A 199 25.61 11.55 -5.88
C ALA A 199 25.66 10.39 -6.88
N LYS A 200 26.85 10.01 -7.31
CA LYS A 200 27.02 8.85 -8.19
C LYS A 200 26.66 7.55 -7.47
N GLN A 201 27.09 7.42 -6.23
CA GLN A 201 26.78 6.26 -5.38
C GLN A 201 26.74 6.66 -3.93
N VAL A 202 25.72 6.18 -3.24
CA VAL A 202 25.59 6.20 -1.78
C VAL A 202 25.39 4.77 -1.31
N GLU A 203 26.19 4.33 -0.35
CA GLU A 203 26.16 2.98 0.20
C GLU A 203 26.20 3.07 1.72
N VAL A 204 25.26 2.41 2.39
CA VAL A 204 25.13 2.41 3.85
C VAL A 204 24.73 1.03 4.33
N ASP A 205 25.45 0.50 5.30
CA ASP A 205 25.03 -0.68 6.05
C ASP A 205 24.17 -0.24 7.25
N LEU A 206 22.95 -0.73 7.32
CA LEU A 206 22.08 -0.49 8.45
C LEU A 206 22.51 -1.39 9.63
N LEU A 207 22.94 -0.75 10.72
CA LEU A 207 23.50 -1.43 11.90
C LEU A 207 22.43 -2.00 12.86
N ASN A 208 21.18 -2.14 12.44
CA ASN A 208 20.07 -2.58 13.28
C ASN A 208 20.04 -4.10 13.57
N GLY A 209 21.20 -4.76 13.59
CA GLY A 209 21.29 -6.21 13.84
C GLY A 209 20.93 -7.09 12.64
N GLU A 210 20.38 -6.54 11.60
CA GLU A 210 19.88 -7.28 10.43
C GLU A 210 20.85 -7.31 9.23
N ASN A 211 22.07 -6.77 9.37
CA ASN A 211 23.08 -6.77 8.30
C ASN A 211 22.55 -6.35 6.91
N THR A 212 21.64 -5.38 6.87
CA THR A 212 21.04 -4.91 5.63
C THR A 212 21.91 -3.82 5.01
N LYS A 213 22.31 -4.01 3.76
CA LYS A 213 23.06 -3.04 2.96
C LYS A 213 22.13 -2.34 1.97
N ILE A 214 22.17 -1.01 1.98
CA ILE A 214 21.44 -0.16 1.05
C ILE A 214 22.45 0.50 0.10
N GLN A 215 22.17 0.46 -1.19
CA GLN A 215 22.95 1.14 -2.22
C GLN A 215 22.03 1.94 -3.16
N LEU A 216 22.35 3.23 -3.33
CA LEU A 216 21.73 4.13 -4.29
C LEU A 216 22.77 4.47 -5.37
N LYS A 217 22.39 4.38 -6.64
CA LYS A 217 23.22 4.81 -7.77
C LYS A 217 22.54 5.94 -8.53
N ASN A 218 23.36 6.93 -8.92
CA ASN A 218 22.91 8.13 -9.60
C ASN A 218 21.71 8.76 -8.86
N ALA A 219 21.92 9.00 -7.55
CA ALA A 219 20.91 9.61 -6.69
C ALA A 219 20.92 11.14 -6.88
N ALA A 220 19.75 11.71 -7.07
CA ALA A 220 19.53 13.14 -7.17
C ALA A 220 18.47 13.58 -6.17
N TYR A 221 18.80 14.56 -5.36
CA TYR A 221 17.88 15.21 -4.43
C TYR A 221 17.73 16.68 -4.83
N ARG A 222 16.51 17.18 -4.85
CA ARG A 222 16.18 18.59 -5.09
C ARG A 222 15.13 19.06 -4.10
N LEU A 223 15.41 20.21 -3.48
CA LEU A 223 14.45 20.99 -2.71
C LEU A 223 14.33 22.37 -3.36
N ASP A 224 13.13 22.75 -3.78
CA ASP A 224 12.81 24.08 -4.31
C ASP A 224 11.77 24.73 -3.39
N VAL A 225 12.08 25.91 -2.87
CA VAL A 225 11.23 26.65 -1.93
C VAL A 225 10.81 27.95 -2.60
N LYS A 226 9.49 28.17 -2.75
CA LYS A 226 8.91 29.38 -3.36
C LYS A 226 8.04 30.12 -2.35
N PRO A 227 8.02 31.45 -2.34
CA PRO A 227 7.02 32.18 -1.58
C PRO A 227 5.63 31.85 -2.15
N HIS A 228 4.68 31.61 -1.27
CA HIS A 228 3.28 31.43 -1.68
C HIS A 228 2.70 32.77 -2.16
N PRO A 229 1.95 32.80 -3.27
CA PRO A 229 1.55 34.07 -3.91
C PRO A 229 0.68 34.98 -3.04
N GLU A 230 -0.13 34.42 -2.16
CA GLU A 230 -1.20 35.13 -1.45
C GLU A 230 -0.94 35.31 0.05
N THR A 231 0.08 34.66 0.61
CA THR A 231 0.32 34.61 2.06
C THR A 231 1.82 34.71 2.37
N GLN A 232 2.18 34.76 3.66
CA GLN A 232 3.58 34.61 4.10
C GLN A 232 4.08 33.14 4.09
N GLN A 233 3.25 32.22 3.67
CA GLN A 233 3.56 30.80 3.55
C GLN A 233 4.53 30.51 2.41
N ARG A 234 4.95 29.26 2.28
CA ARG A 234 5.89 28.82 1.25
C ARG A 234 5.36 27.57 0.56
N ASP A 235 5.68 27.46 -0.72
CA ASP A 235 5.48 26.24 -1.48
C ASP A 235 6.80 25.48 -1.55
N LEU A 236 6.77 24.18 -1.28
CA LEU A 236 7.93 23.30 -1.31
C LEU A 236 7.75 22.22 -2.37
N LEU A 237 8.80 22.03 -3.16
CA LEU A 237 8.94 20.89 -4.05
C LEU A 237 10.16 20.08 -3.61
N THR A 238 9.95 18.87 -3.12
CA THR A 238 11.00 17.94 -2.75
C THR A 238 11.01 16.78 -3.72
N GLN A 239 12.15 16.50 -4.33
CA GLN A 239 12.33 15.41 -5.29
C GLN A 239 13.52 14.55 -4.88
N LEU A 240 13.34 13.24 -4.91
CA LEU A 240 14.41 12.26 -4.77
C LEU A 240 14.32 11.27 -5.92
N ASN A 241 15.36 11.20 -6.72
CA ASN A 241 15.45 10.26 -7.84
C ASN A 241 16.67 9.36 -7.67
N SER A 242 16.55 8.12 -8.07
CA SER A 242 17.68 7.20 -8.15
C SER A 242 17.51 6.26 -9.34
N GLU A 243 18.56 6.09 -10.12
CA GLU A 243 18.54 5.13 -11.22
C GLU A 243 18.39 3.70 -10.71
N THR A 244 19.10 3.38 -9.64
CA THR A 244 19.05 2.07 -9.00
C THR A 244 19.10 2.22 -7.49
N PHE A 245 18.14 1.61 -6.81
CA PHE A 245 18.10 1.42 -5.37
C PHE A 245 18.16 -0.09 -5.10
N GLN A 246 19.17 -0.53 -4.37
CA GLN A 246 19.41 -1.94 -4.09
C GLN A 246 19.39 -2.19 -2.60
N ILE A 247 18.69 -3.23 -2.18
CA ILE A 247 18.65 -3.73 -0.81
C ILE A 247 19.25 -5.13 -0.80
N THR A 248 20.27 -5.34 0.01
CA THR A 248 20.92 -6.63 0.19
C THR A 248 20.84 -7.03 1.65
N ASP A 249 20.23 -8.17 1.94
CA ASP A 249 20.21 -8.76 3.27
C ASP A 249 21.36 -9.76 3.41
N LYS A 250 22.33 -9.43 4.25
CA LYS A 250 23.52 -10.28 4.48
C LYS A 250 23.24 -11.49 5.36
N ALA A 251 22.16 -11.46 6.17
CA ALA A 251 21.83 -12.53 7.11
C ALA A 251 21.38 -13.82 6.42
N HIS A 252 20.80 -13.72 5.24
CA HIS A 252 20.20 -14.84 4.51
C HIS A 252 21.00 -15.32 3.29
N LYS A 253 22.34 -15.14 3.27
CA LYS A 253 23.19 -15.36 2.07
C LYS A 253 22.70 -14.55 0.85
N ALA A 254 21.97 -13.49 1.09
CA ALA A 254 21.35 -12.65 0.07
C ALA A 254 22.35 -11.71 -0.62
N GLU A 255 23.66 -11.81 -0.34
CA GLU A 255 24.68 -11.16 -1.18
C GLU A 255 24.57 -11.60 -2.65
N GLU A 256 24.02 -12.79 -2.88
CA GLU A 256 23.77 -13.34 -4.22
C GLU A 256 22.40 -12.94 -4.81
N ASN A 257 21.45 -12.42 -3.99
CA ASN A 257 20.07 -12.16 -4.39
C ASN A 257 19.54 -10.79 -3.90
N PRO A 258 20.12 -9.67 -4.35
CA PRO A 258 19.64 -8.36 -3.93
C PRO A 258 18.26 -8.04 -4.53
N THR A 259 17.40 -7.39 -3.74
CA THR A 259 16.21 -6.72 -4.30
C THR A 259 16.66 -5.46 -5.03
N ILE A 260 16.27 -5.32 -6.28
CA ILE A 260 16.66 -4.20 -7.14
C ILE A 260 15.44 -3.40 -7.54
N VAL A 261 15.43 -2.14 -7.17
CA VAL A 261 14.46 -1.14 -7.61
C VAL A 261 15.14 -0.24 -8.64
N ARG A 262 14.57 -0.12 -9.83
CA ARG A 262 15.10 0.76 -10.89
C ARG A 262 14.19 1.93 -11.14
N GLY A 263 14.78 3.08 -11.40
CA GLY A 263 14.07 4.30 -11.73
C GLY A 263 13.15 4.76 -10.60
N LEU A 264 13.65 4.72 -9.35
CA LEU A 264 12.95 5.27 -8.20
C LEU A 264 12.82 6.78 -8.36
N SER A 265 11.60 7.29 -8.23
CA SER A 265 11.32 8.72 -8.18
C SER A 265 10.28 9.00 -7.08
N LEU A 266 10.64 9.85 -6.14
CA LEU A 266 9.77 10.42 -5.13
C LEU A 266 9.63 11.90 -5.42
N ASN A 267 8.39 12.38 -5.52
CA ASN A 267 8.08 13.79 -5.69
C ASN A 267 7.04 14.19 -4.65
N LEU A 268 7.36 15.20 -3.84
CA LEU A 268 6.49 15.74 -2.81
C LEU A 268 6.31 17.23 -3.08
N GLU A 269 5.09 17.65 -3.35
CA GLU A 269 4.69 19.02 -3.54
C GLU A 269 3.78 19.45 -2.40
N GLN A 270 4.15 20.50 -1.71
CA GLN A 270 3.42 21.05 -0.58
C GLN A 270 3.15 22.53 -0.86
N GLN A 271 1.90 22.94 -0.78
CA GLN A 271 1.47 24.31 -0.99
C GLN A 271 0.98 24.90 0.32
N GLY A 272 1.30 26.17 0.56
CA GLY A 272 0.88 26.87 1.76
C GLY A 272 1.49 26.32 3.04
N VAL A 273 2.76 25.93 2.99
CA VAL A 273 3.47 25.44 4.19
C VAL A 273 3.62 26.57 5.18
N GLN A 274 3.07 26.40 6.37
CA GLN A 274 3.19 27.31 7.48
C GLN A 274 4.65 27.37 7.96
N SER A 275 4.98 28.29 8.82
CA SER A 275 6.38 28.63 9.10
C SER A 275 7.26 27.43 9.43
N ALA A 276 8.54 27.49 9.06
CA ALA A 276 9.56 26.46 9.31
C ALA A 276 9.73 26.07 10.80
N VAL A 277 9.12 26.82 11.73
CA VAL A 277 9.25 26.60 13.18
C VAL A 277 8.56 25.28 13.59
N ASP A 278 7.38 24.98 13.05
CA ASP A 278 6.63 23.79 13.44
C ASP A 278 7.30 22.52 12.89
N PHE A 279 7.78 22.57 11.66
CA PHE A 279 8.53 21.47 11.04
C PHE A 279 9.88 21.21 11.74
N ALA A 280 10.54 22.28 12.20
CA ALA A 280 11.80 22.20 12.94
C ALA A 280 11.60 21.52 14.32
N SER A 281 10.45 21.72 14.96
CA SER A 281 10.17 21.10 16.28
C SER A 281 10.11 19.58 16.19
N GLU A 282 9.40 19.03 15.22
CA GLU A 282 9.25 17.60 15.00
C GLU A 282 10.53 16.94 14.52
N PHE A 283 11.24 17.60 13.60
CA PHE A 283 12.58 17.18 13.18
C PHE A 283 13.58 17.19 14.35
N ASN A 284 13.51 18.22 15.19
CA ASN A 284 14.34 18.30 16.39
C ASN A 284 14.00 17.25 17.42
N ALA A 285 12.72 16.92 17.60
CA ALA A 285 12.29 15.84 18.47
C ALA A 285 12.81 14.48 17.97
N LEU A 286 12.70 14.22 16.66
CA LEU A 286 13.23 13.01 16.02
C LEU A 286 14.76 12.90 16.19
N ASN A 287 15.48 14.00 15.99
CA ASN A 287 16.95 14.02 16.15
C ASN A 287 17.41 13.86 17.60
N LYS A 288 16.69 14.45 18.56
CA LYS A 288 17.04 14.35 19.99
C LYS A 288 16.75 12.95 20.54
N GLN A 289 15.65 12.37 20.12
CA GLN A 289 15.20 11.06 20.57
C GLN A 289 14.65 10.27 19.38
N PRO A 290 15.50 9.55 18.61
CA PRO A 290 15.04 8.68 17.54
C PRO A 290 14.09 7.61 18.10
N SER A 291 12.83 7.67 17.71
CA SER A 291 11.80 6.70 18.08
C SER A 291 10.78 6.57 16.95
N VAL A 292 10.08 5.46 16.88
CA VAL A 292 9.01 5.25 15.91
C VAL A 292 7.94 6.34 16.04
N LYS A 293 7.58 6.72 17.27
CA LYS A 293 6.64 7.81 17.55
C LYS A 293 7.10 9.14 16.93
N ASN A 294 8.35 9.53 17.17
CA ASN A 294 8.86 10.81 16.65
C ASN A 294 9.02 10.78 15.12
N ALA A 295 9.37 9.62 14.53
CA ALA A 295 9.41 9.45 13.08
C ALA A 295 8.01 9.59 12.47
N VAL A 296 7.01 8.98 13.07
CA VAL A 296 5.62 9.09 12.61
C VAL A 296 5.09 10.52 12.76
N ASN A 297 5.32 11.18 13.90
CA ASN A 297 4.93 12.58 14.06
C ASN A 297 5.58 13.49 13.01
N PHE A 298 6.84 13.26 12.68
CA PHE A 298 7.52 13.98 11.60
C PHE A 298 6.84 13.74 10.25
N VAL A 299 6.49 12.50 9.90
CA VAL A 299 5.77 12.17 8.67
C VAL A 299 4.39 12.83 8.65
N ILE A 300 3.65 12.79 9.76
CA ILE A 300 2.35 13.47 9.89
C ILE A 300 2.51 14.97 9.66
N GLY A 301 3.53 15.60 10.26
CA GLY A 301 3.82 17.01 10.03
C GLY A 301 4.07 17.33 8.56
N VAL A 302 4.88 16.52 7.87
CA VAL A 302 5.09 16.64 6.41
C VAL A 302 3.77 16.60 5.64
N LEU A 303 2.84 15.74 6.04
CA LEU A 303 1.56 15.56 5.37
C LEU A 303 0.56 16.66 5.70
N THR A 304 0.63 17.30 6.87
CA THR A 304 -0.46 18.14 7.40
C THR A 304 -0.13 19.61 7.59
N HIS A 305 1.15 20.00 7.73
CA HIS A 305 1.55 21.40 7.92
C HIS A 305 1.58 22.19 6.59
N ASN A 306 0.58 21.97 5.76
CA ASN A 306 0.40 22.60 4.46
C ASN A 306 -1.09 22.66 4.10
N ASP A 307 -1.48 23.53 3.18
CA ASP A 307 -2.87 23.63 2.71
C ASP A 307 -3.18 22.51 1.70
N ARG A 308 -2.18 22.10 0.91
CA ARG A 308 -2.28 21.01 -0.05
C ARG A 308 -0.99 20.21 -0.11
N PHE A 309 -1.14 18.91 -0.12
CA PHE A 309 -0.06 17.96 -0.31
C PHE A 309 -0.32 17.10 -1.54
N ASN A 310 0.67 16.97 -2.40
CA ASN A 310 0.67 16.02 -3.52
C ASN A 310 1.97 15.23 -3.47
N GLY A 311 1.87 13.97 -3.11
CA GLY A 311 2.99 13.03 -3.05
C GLY A 311 2.87 11.98 -4.15
N SER A 312 3.96 11.74 -4.88
CA SER A 312 4.03 10.66 -5.83
C SER A 312 5.32 9.85 -5.65
N LEU A 313 5.18 8.54 -5.62
CA LEU A 313 6.26 7.58 -5.62
C LEU A 313 6.13 6.72 -6.87
N SER A 314 7.15 6.68 -7.71
CA SER A 314 7.13 5.83 -8.89
C SER A 314 8.41 5.02 -9.03
N VAL A 315 8.28 3.85 -9.62
CA VAL A 315 9.38 2.94 -9.93
C VAL A 315 9.19 2.34 -11.33
N LYS A 316 10.27 2.25 -12.09
CA LYS A 316 10.25 1.55 -13.40
C LYS A 316 10.19 0.05 -13.22
N SER A 317 10.96 -0.50 -12.29
CA SER A 317 10.83 -1.90 -11.92
C SER A 317 11.31 -2.17 -10.50
N ILE A 318 10.70 -3.20 -9.90
CA ILE A 318 11.19 -3.87 -8.70
C ILE A 318 11.38 -5.33 -9.07
N ASP A 319 12.59 -5.84 -8.86
CA ASP A 319 12.91 -7.24 -9.08
C ASP A 319 13.34 -7.86 -7.75
N VAL A 320 12.60 -8.86 -7.29
CA VAL A 320 12.90 -9.64 -6.09
C VAL A 320 13.28 -11.04 -6.53
N PRO A 321 14.55 -11.41 -6.50
CA PRO A 321 14.98 -12.76 -6.83
C PRO A 321 14.76 -13.72 -5.65
N LYS A 322 14.63 -15.00 -5.97
CA LYS A 322 14.69 -16.11 -5.03
C LYS A 322 15.54 -17.20 -5.67
N ASP A 323 16.57 -17.67 -4.95
CA ASP A 323 17.49 -18.71 -5.46
C ASP A 323 18.08 -18.33 -6.85
N GLN A 324 18.49 -17.06 -7.01
CA GLN A 324 19.03 -16.46 -8.25
C GLN A 324 18.05 -16.44 -9.44
N GLN A 325 16.78 -16.78 -9.23
CA GLN A 325 15.74 -16.72 -10.26
C GLN A 325 14.77 -15.55 -9.99
N PRO A 326 14.22 -14.92 -11.02
CA PRO A 326 13.19 -13.91 -10.84
C PRO A 326 11.95 -14.53 -10.19
N TYR A 327 11.71 -14.20 -8.92
CA TYR A 327 10.55 -14.71 -8.19
C TYR A 327 9.35 -13.75 -8.25
N PHE A 328 9.62 -12.47 -8.03
CA PHE A 328 8.60 -11.42 -8.11
C PHE A 328 9.13 -10.24 -8.89
N SER A 329 8.32 -9.69 -9.77
CA SER A 329 8.62 -8.47 -10.50
C SER A 329 7.41 -7.54 -10.56
N LEU A 330 7.69 -6.25 -10.45
CA LEU A 330 6.75 -5.16 -10.57
C LEU A 330 7.29 -4.17 -11.59
N LYS A 331 6.46 -3.68 -12.53
CA LYS A 331 6.91 -2.74 -13.57
C LYS A 331 6.00 -1.52 -13.65
N ASP A 332 6.62 -0.37 -13.93
CA ASP A 332 5.99 0.92 -14.16
C ASP A 332 4.86 1.17 -13.16
N THR A 333 5.23 1.20 -11.90
CA THR A 333 4.29 1.38 -10.79
C THR A 333 4.41 2.79 -10.25
N ALA A 334 3.27 3.40 -9.99
CA ALA A 334 3.16 4.70 -9.35
C ALA A 334 2.09 4.68 -8.26
N LEU A 335 2.42 5.25 -7.12
CA LEU A 335 1.51 5.56 -6.03
C LEU A 335 1.43 7.09 -5.94
N GLN A 336 0.23 7.64 -5.94
CA GLN A 336 -0.03 9.06 -5.77
C GLN A 336 -0.99 9.26 -4.60
N LEU A 337 -0.67 10.22 -3.76
CA LEU A 337 -1.48 10.67 -2.63
C LEU A 337 -1.67 12.18 -2.73
N GLU A 338 -2.92 12.61 -2.84
CA GLU A 338 -3.29 14.03 -2.79
C GLU A 338 -4.11 14.28 -1.53
N LEU A 339 -3.74 15.30 -0.78
CA LEU A 339 -4.47 15.74 0.41
C LEU A 339 -4.83 17.23 0.25
N ASN A 340 -6.07 17.55 0.54
CA ASN A 340 -6.52 18.91 0.73
C ASN A 340 -6.66 19.13 2.25
N ASN A 341 -5.73 19.86 2.83
CA ASN A 341 -5.58 20.05 4.27
C ASN A 341 -6.08 21.41 4.77
N THR A 342 -6.79 22.19 3.94
CA THR A 342 -7.32 23.50 4.34
C THR A 342 -8.19 23.42 5.61
N ASP A 343 -8.87 22.30 5.80
CA ASP A 343 -9.53 21.91 7.04
C ASP A 343 -9.27 20.43 7.34
N LEU A 344 -8.40 20.15 8.30
CA LEU A 344 -8.04 18.79 8.69
C LEU A 344 -9.20 18.00 9.35
N ALA A 345 -10.26 18.68 9.79
CA ALA A 345 -11.47 18.03 10.26
C ALA A 345 -12.33 17.50 9.09
N LYS A 346 -12.08 18.01 7.88
CA LYS A 346 -12.82 17.72 6.65
C LYS A 346 -11.87 17.65 5.44
N ALA A 347 -10.81 16.89 5.56
CA ALA A 347 -9.79 16.78 4.53
C ALA A 347 -10.32 16.03 3.29
N GLY A 348 -9.89 16.48 2.11
CA GLY A 348 -10.04 15.71 0.87
C GLY A 348 -8.84 14.79 0.68
N ILE A 349 -9.07 13.53 0.36
CA ILE A 349 -8.03 12.52 0.14
C ILE A 349 -8.25 11.88 -1.23
N THR A 350 -7.22 11.86 -2.07
CA THR A 350 -7.20 11.03 -3.28
C THR A 350 -5.98 10.12 -3.23
N LEU A 351 -6.21 8.82 -3.33
CA LEU A 351 -5.18 7.79 -3.45
C LEU A 351 -5.29 7.14 -4.82
N GLN A 352 -4.18 7.09 -5.56
CA GLN A 352 -4.12 6.37 -6.83
C GLN A 352 -2.93 5.42 -6.86
N LEU A 353 -3.16 4.18 -7.24
CA LEU A 353 -2.15 3.16 -7.48
C LEU A 353 -2.22 2.68 -8.93
N LYS A 354 -1.12 2.80 -9.65
CA LYS A 354 -0.96 2.28 -11.02
C LYS A 354 0.13 1.24 -11.05
N ALA A 355 -0.08 0.16 -11.80
CA ALA A 355 0.93 -0.84 -12.08
C ALA A 355 0.75 -1.38 -13.50
N ALA A 356 1.77 -1.29 -14.33
CA ALA A 356 1.69 -1.81 -15.70
C ALA A 356 1.74 -3.33 -15.73
N ASP A 357 2.61 -3.93 -14.91
CA ASP A 357 2.76 -5.39 -14.83
C ASP A 357 3.25 -5.80 -13.45
N VAL A 358 2.57 -6.79 -12.85
CA VAL A 358 2.95 -7.44 -11.60
C VAL A 358 2.98 -8.94 -11.85
N LYS A 359 4.11 -9.56 -11.60
CA LYS A 359 4.29 -10.98 -11.89
C LYS A 359 4.96 -11.69 -10.73
N GLN A 360 4.44 -12.88 -10.40
CA GLN A 360 5.11 -13.84 -9.53
C GLN A 360 5.34 -15.13 -10.29
N THR A 361 6.56 -15.63 -10.23
CA THR A 361 7.02 -16.82 -10.95
C THR A 361 7.53 -17.86 -9.93
N PRO A 362 6.64 -18.62 -9.26
CA PRO A 362 7.05 -19.71 -8.41
C PRO A 362 7.63 -20.87 -9.22
N ALA A 363 8.29 -21.82 -8.56
CA ALA A 363 8.85 -23.01 -9.19
C ALA A 363 7.78 -23.87 -9.89
N GLU A 364 6.56 -23.87 -9.36
CA GLU A 364 5.41 -24.57 -9.95
C GLU A 364 4.70 -23.67 -10.98
N PRO A 365 4.70 -24.00 -12.27
CA PRO A 365 4.07 -23.15 -13.31
C PRO A 365 2.57 -22.91 -13.10
N THR A 366 1.87 -23.88 -12.50
CA THR A 366 0.41 -23.77 -12.20
C THR A 366 0.08 -22.74 -11.13
N LYS A 367 1.07 -22.33 -10.33
CA LYS A 367 0.93 -21.27 -9.30
C LYS A 367 1.45 -19.92 -9.77
N GLN A 368 1.90 -19.83 -11.02
CA GLN A 368 2.32 -18.56 -11.59
C GLN A 368 1.12 -17.64 -11.79
N TRP A 369 1.27 -16.37 -11.40
CA TRP A 369 0.27 -15.37 -11.69
C TRP A 369 0.88 -14.09 -12.26
N GLN A 370 0.08 -13.40 -13.05
CA GLN A 370 0.42 -12.12 -13.65
C GLN A 370 -0.82 -11.22 -13.66
N LEU A 371 -0.61 -9.96 -13.28
CA LEU A 371 -1.61 -8.91 -13.33
C LEU A 371 -1.06 -7.78 -14.21
N SER A 372 -1.84 -7.31 -15.15
CA SER A 372 -1.40 -6.28 -16.10
C SER A 372 -2.38 -5.12 -16.16
N GLY A 373 -1.83 -3.91 -16.17
CA GLY A 373 -2.57 -2.67 -16.36
C GLY A 373 -3.58 -2.38 -15.26
N ALA A 374 -3.15 -2.48 -13.99
CA ALA A 374 -3.95 -2.06 -12.85
C ALA A 374 -3.91 -0.53 -12.69
N ASP A 375 -5.08 0.07 -12.50
CA ASP A 375 -5.27 1.45 -12.07
C ASP A 375 -6.37 1.46 -11.02
N ILE A 376 -6.04 1.85 -9.79
CA ILE A 376 -6.96 1.90 -8.66
C ILE A 376 -6.94 3.34 -8.15
N ARG A 377 -8.10 3.97 -8.14
CA ARG A 377 -8.30 5.30 -7.59
C ARG A 377 -9.36 5.26 -6.50
N TYR A 378 -9.07 5.90 -5.39
CA TYR A 378 -9.99 6.07 -4.29
C TYR A 378 -9.99 7.53 -3.84
N GLN A 379 -11.15 8.12 -3.72
CA GLN A 379 -11.33 9.50 -3.30
C GLN A 379 -12.32 9.57 -2.15
N LEU A 380 -11.95 10.33 -1.14
CA LEU A 380 -12.79 10.69 0.00
C LEU A 380 -12.83 12.21 0.12
N ASP A 381 -14.01 12.73 0.36
CA ASP A 381 -14.21 14.11 0.75
C ASP A 381 -14.66 14.16 2.22
N ASP A 382 -14.36 15.25 2.90
CA ASP A 382 -14.71 15.51 4.32
C ASP A 382 -14.19 14.49 5.35
N TYR A 383 -13.01 13.91 5.10
CA TYR A 383 -12.40 12.90 5.98
C TYR A 383 -11.76 13.55 7.23
N PRO A 384 -11.97 13.02 8.47
CA PRO A 384 -11.47 13.60 9.72
C PRO A 384 -9.99 13.28 9.97
N LEU A 385 -9.11 13.73 9.09
CA LEU A 385 -7.68 13.43 9.09
C LEU A 385 -6.99 13.83 10.41
N GLN A 386 -7.40 14.96 10.98
CA GLN A 386 -6.88 15.42 12.27
C GLN A 386 -7.06 14.38 13.39
N LYS A 387 -8.21 13.71 13.43
CA LYS A 387 -8.49 12.70 14.46
C LYS A 387 -7.75 11.38 14.21
N GLU A 388 -7.62 11.00 12.95
CA GLU A 388 -6.82 9.84 12.58
C GLU A 388 -5.36 10.02 13.04
N PHE A 389 -4.77 11.14 12.72
CA PHE A 389 -3.39 11.41 13.11
C PHE A 389 -3.19 11.55 14.62
N ALA A 390 -4.14 12.13 15.32
CA ALA A 390 -4.10 12.19 16.78
C ALA A 390 -4.13 10.80 17.43
N PHE A 391 -4.70 9.81 16.75
CA PHE A 391 -4.80 8.45 17.27
C PHE A 391 -3.55 7.58 17.02
N ILE A 392 -2.72 7.91 16.02
CA ILE A 392 -1.53 7.11 15.65
C ILE A 392 -0.56 6.87 16.82
N PRO A 393 -0.26 7.83 17.70
CA PRO A 393 0.58 7.58 18.87
C PRO A 393 0.05 6.47 19.78
N PHE A 394 -1.26 6.42 19.99
CA PHE A 394 -1.93 5.37 20.77
C PHE A 394 -1.87 4.00 20.07
N TYR A 395 -1.97 3.99 18.75
CA TYR A 395 -1.81 2.78 17.95
C TYR A 395 -0.41 2.17 18.10
N LEU A 396 0.62 3.00 18.00
CA LEU A 396 2.01 2.57 18.17
C LEU A 396 2.27 2.05 19.59
N GLU A 397 1.66 2.69 20.59
CA GLU A 397 1.74 2.23 21.98
C GLU A 397 1.02 0.89 22.18
N ALA A 398 -0.15 0.69 21.54
CA ALA A 398 -0.87 -0.58 21.60
C ALA A 398 -0.09 -1.74 20.95
N LEU A 399 0.64 -1.47 19.87
CA LEU A 399 1.52 -2.47 19.25
C LEU A 399 2.70 -2.85 20.16
N ALA A 400 3.18 -1.91 20.99
CA ALA A 400 4.31 -2.10 21.89
C ALA A 400 3.88 -2.70 23.25
N THR A 401 2.65 -2.48 23.69
CA THR A 401 2.15 -2.87 25.00
C THR A 401 0.90 -3.74 24.88
N LYS A 402 0.79 -4.78 25.68
CA LYS A 402 -0.40 -5.66 25.70
C LYS A 402 -1.64 -5.04 26.39
N THR A 403 -1.47 -3.89 27.04
CA THR A 403 -2.54 -3.24 27.84
C THR A 403 -2.73 -1.81 27.37
N PRO A 404 -3.80 -1.51 26.64
CA PRO A 404 -4.07 -0.17 26.15
C PRO A 404 -4.44 0.78 27.31
N PRO A 405 -3.96 2.02 27.32
CA PRO A 405 -4.38 3.03 28.29
C PRO A 405 -5.89 3.39 28.11
N LYS A 406 -6.55 3.80 29.19
CA LYS A 406 -7.98 4.17 29.15
C LYS A 406 -8.25 5.32 28.18
N GLU A 407 -7.33 6.26 28.09
CA GLU A 407 -7.39 7.42 27.19
C GLU A 407 -7.45 7.00 25.72
N ALA A 408 -6.77 5.92 25.36
CA ALA A 408 -6.79 5.37 24.01
C ALA A 408 -8.16 4.82 23.62
N THR A 409 -8.88 4.18 24.55
CA THR A 409 -10.26 3.70 24.29
C THR A 409 -11.23 4.86 24.05
N GLN A 410 -11.08 5.95 24.80
CA GLN A 410 -11.88 7.15 24.61
C GLN A 410 -11.56 7.83 23.27
N ALA A 411 -10.28 7.95 22.94
CA ALA A 411 -9.82 8.51 21.67
C ALA A 411 -10.33 7.68 20.48
N LEU A 412 -10.29 6.35 20.57
CA LEU A 412 -10.82 5.46 19.52
C LEU A 412 -12.34 5.61 19.37
N SER A 413 -13.07 5.72 20.47
CA SER A 413 -14.53 5.96 20.41
C SER A 413 -14.85 7.30 19.75
N ALA A 414 -14.09 8.36 20.09
CA ALA A 414 -14.26 9.67 19.46
C ALA A 414 -13.90 9.67 17.97
N LEU A 415 -12.84 8.94 17.58
CA LEU A 415 -12.47 8.75 16.18
C LEU A 415 -13.57 8.01 15.41
N ARG A 416 -14.09 6.92 15.96
CA ARG A 416 -15.20 6.16 15.38
C ARG A 416 -16.44 7.03 15.16
N ASP A 417 -16.85 7.80 16.17
CA ASP A 417 -18.03 8.64 16.08
C ASP A 417 -17.84 9.78 15.05
N GLN A 418 -16.64 10.29 14.92
CA GLN A 418 -16.29 11.28 13.90
C GLN A 418 -16.22 10.65 12.50
N TRP A 419 -15.70 9.43 12.38
CA TRP A 419 -15.63 8.70 11.12
C TRP A 419 -17.03 8.44 10.56
N VAL A 420 -17.98 8.04 11.42
CA VAL A 420 -19.38 7.88 11.04
C VAL A 420 -19.99 9.18 10.50
N LYS A 421 -19.64 10.33 11.10
CA LYS A 421 -20.13 11.63 10.63
C LYS A 421 -19.46 12.11 9.35
N SER A 422 -18.17 11.84 9.17
CA SER A 422 -17.42 12.29 8.00
C SER A 422 -17.76 11.53 6.74
N MET A 423 -18.33 10.34 6.86
CA MET A 423 -18.87 9.60 5.72
C MET A 423 -20.18 10.21 5.16
N GLU A 424 -20.64 11.34 5.74
CA GLU A 424 -21.83 12.02 5.23
C GLU A 424 -21.61 12.56 3.80
N ASP A 425 -20.39 12.71 3.30
CA ASP A 425 -20.27 13.38 2.03
C ASP A 425 -19.88 12.46 0.87
N LYS A 426 -18.86 12.10 0.47
CA LYS A 426 -18.74 11.41 -0.82
C LYS A 426 -17.49 10.54 -0.88
N ALA A 427 -17.67 9.27 -1.10
CA ALA A 427 -16.62 8.37 -1.51
C ALA A 427 -16.81 8.01 -2.99
N HIS A 428 -15.73 8.06 -3.76
CA HIS A 428 -15.68 7.59 -5.14
C HIS A 428 -14.53 6.61 -5.29
N TRP A 429 -14.77 5.50 -5.98
CA TRP A 429 -13.72 4.52 -6.27
C TRP A 429 -13.80 4.03 -7.71
N GLU A 430 -12.64 3.87 -8.29
CA GLU A 430 -12.45 3.30 -9.60
C GLU A 430 -11.32 2.26 -9.54
N MET A 431 -11.55 1.11 -10.11
CA MET A 431 -10.53 0.09 -10.32
C MET A 431 -10.64 -0.43 -11.74
N THR A 432 -9.55 -0.39 -12.46
CA THR A 432 -9.45 -1.04 -13.77
C THR A 432 -8.29 -2.00 -13.79
N LEU A 433 -8.48 -3.12 -14.47
CA LEU A 433 -7.48 -4.16 -14.64
C LEU A 433 -7.56 -4.65 -16.09
N LYS A 434 -6.47 -4.54 -16.84
CA LYS A 434 -6.47 -4.98 -18.25
C LYS A 434 -6.47 -6.49 -18.39
N ALA A 435 -5.67 -7.18 -17.59
CA ALA A 435 -5.63 -8.63 -17.60
C ALA A 435 -5.12 -9.19 -16.26
N PHE A 436 -5.62 -10.35 -15.92
CA PHE A 436 -5.09 -11.19 -14.83
C PHE A 436 -5.02 -12.65 -15.31
N ARG A 437 -3.93 -13.32 -14.97
CA ARG A 437 -3.74 -14.75 -15.24
C ARG A 437 -3.28 -15.45 -13.98
N TYR A 438 -3.82 -16.62 -13.72
CA TYR A 438 -3.38 -17.53 -12.67
C TYR A 438 -3.45 -18.96 -13.22
N GLY A 439 -2.29 -19.56 -13.46
CA GLY A 439 -2.25 -20.80 -14.24
C GLY A 439 -2.95 -20.65 -15.58
N ASP A 440 -3.97 -21.48 -15.80
CA ASP A 440 -4.78 -21.45 -17.03
C ASP A 440 -6.00 -20.52 -16.95
N VAL A 441 -6.31 -19.99 -15.77
CA VAL A 441 -7.40 -19.02 -15.59
C VAL A 441 -6.97 -17.66 -16.15
N ALA A 442 -7.78 -17.07 -17.01
CA ALA A 442 -7.53 -15.77 -17.62
C ALA A 442 -8.74 -14.84 -17.49
N LEU A 443 -8.47 -13.63 -17.02
CA LEU A 443 -9.44 -12.54 -16.94
C LEU A 443 -8.95 -11.38 -17.83
N GLU A 444 -9.82 -10.81 -18.62
CA GLU A 444 -9.55 -9.63 -19.45
C GLU A 444 -10.52 -8.51 -19.12
N VAL A 445 -9.99 -7.32 -18.96
CA VAL A 445 -10.68 -6.06 -18.77
C VAL A 445 -11.74 -6.14 -17.67
N LEU A 446 -11.31 -6.03 -16.44
CA LEU A 446 -12.19 -5.77 -15.30
C LEU A 446 -12.22 -4.28 -15.02
N ALA A 447 -13.40 -3.72 -14.88
CA ALA A 447 -13.60 -2.38 -14.34
C ALA A 447 -14.65 -2.43 -13.24
N VAL A 448 -14.32 -1.79 -12.12
CA VAL A 448 -15.22 -1.60 -10.98
C VAL A 448 -15.19 -0.12 -10.65
N ASN A 449 -16.35 0.49 -10.59
CA ASN A 449 -16.46 1.86 -10.11
C ASN A 449 -17.70 1.99 -9.23
N GLY A 450 -17.72 3.03 -8.43
CA GLY A 450 -18.86 3.29 -7.58
C GLY A 450 -18.74 4.60 -6.85
N ASP A 451 -19.88 5.03 -6.37
CA ASP A 451 -20.06 6.22 -5.56
C ASP A 451 -20.81 5.85 -4.29
N ALA A 452 -20.49 6.52 -3.22
CA ALA A 452 -21.24 6.45 -1.99
C ALA A 452 -21.44 7.84 -1.43
N LYS A 453 -22.61 8.08 -0.86
CA LYS A 453 -22.88 9.25 -0.05
C LYS A 453 -23.73 8.86 1.15
N VAL A 454 -23.58 9.59 2.22
CA VAL A 454 -24.46 9.51 3.38
C VAL A 454 -25.22 10.82 3.50
N GLU A 455 -26.53 10.72 3.66
CA GLU A 455 -27.40 11.88 3.77
C GLU A 455 -28.53 11.53 4.76
N ASN A 456 -28.72 12.36 5.79
CA ASN A 456 -29.76 12.15 6.82
C ASN A 456 -29.70 10.75 7.47
N GLN A 457 -28.50 10.22 7.74
CA GLN A 457 -28.26 8.88 8.30
C GLN A 457 -28.59 7.70 7.35
N HIS A 458 -28.87 7.99 6.09
CA HIS A 458 -29.04 6.98 5.06
C HIS A 458 -27.78 6.90 4.20
N TYR A 459 -27.34 5.69 3.90
CA TYR A 459 -26.27 5.46 2.95
C TYR A 459 -26.88 5.18 1.57
N TYR A 460 -26.40 5.88 0.59
CA TYR A 460 -26.71 5.66 -0.83
C TYR A 460 -25.44 5.25 -1.53
N GLY A 461 -25.39 4.05 -2.05
CA GLY A 461 -24.26 3.53 -2.79
C GLY A 461 -24.66 3.05 -4.18
N THR A 462 -23.77 3.20 -5.13
CA THR A 462 -23.86 2.56 -6.44
C THR A 462 -22.54 1.88 -6.72
N SER A 463 -22.62 0.65 -7.20
CA SER A 463 -21.42 -0.08 -7.65
C SER A 463 -21.70 -0.67 -9.04
N HIS A 464 -20.79 -0.42 -9.96
CA HIS A 464 -20.79 -0.97 -11.29
C HIS A 464 -19.56 -1.84 -11.47
N LEU A 465 -19.78 -3.09 -11.87
CA LEU A 465 -18.70 -3.99 -12.25
C LEU A 465 -18.93 -4.40 -13.73
N SER A 466 -17.90 -4.26 -14.51
CA SER A 466 -17.86 -4.80 -15.87
C SER A 466 -16.65 -5.68 -16.06
N LEU A 467 -16.84 -6.81 -16.71
CA LEU A 467 -15.79 -7.76 -17.04
C LEU A 467 -15.96 -8.21 -18.48
N LYS A 468 -14.94 -8.01 -19.31
CA LYS A 468 -15.00 -8.39 -20.71
C LYS A 468 -15.02 -9.90 -20.89
N THR A 469 -14.02 -10.61 -20.32
CA THR A 469 -13.93 -12.06 -20.40
C THR A 469 -13.33 -12.65 -19.14
N LEU A 470 -13.82 -13.82 -18.73
CA LEU A 470 -13.22 -14.70 -17.73
C LEU A 470 -13.23 -16.13 -18.28
N ALA A 471 -12.05 -16.64 -18.59
CA ALA A 471 -11.88 -18.01 -19.03
C ALA A 471 -11.55 -18.91 -17.85
N LEU A 472 -12.31 -19.98 -17.68
CA LEU A 472 -12.19 -21.02 -16.67
C LEU A 472 -12.00 -22.38 -17.35
N PRO A 473 -10.79 -22.70 -17.87
CA PRO A 473 -10.56 -23.87 -18.71
C PRO A 473 -10.91 -25.20 -18.03
N ASP A 474 -10.62 -25.33 -16.74
CA ASP A 474 -10.93 -26.53 -15.97
C ASP A 474 -12.44 -26.82 -15.90
N LEU A 475 -13.25 -25.77 -15.93
CA LEU A 475 -14.71 -25.87 -15.96
C LEU A 475 -15.25 -25.88 -17.40
N GLN A 476 -14.39 -25.64 -18.38
CA GLN A 476 -14.77 -25.49 -19.78
C GLN A 476 -15.82 -24.39 -20.00
N VAL A 477 -15.69 -23.30 -19.27
CA VAL A 477 -16.60 -22.16 -19.27
C VAL A 477 -15.82 -20.88 -19.53
N GLN A 478 -16.42 -20.00 -20.33
CA GLN A 478 -16.00 -18.63 -20.50
C GLN A 478 -17.18 -17.69 -20.26
N LEU A 479 -17.01 -16.75 -19.34
CA LEU A 479 -17.95 -15.65 -19.13
C LEU A 479 -17.54 -14.48 -20.00
N GLU A 480 -18.50 -13.87 -20.68
CA GLU A 480 -18.28 -12.69 -21.52
C GLU A 480 -19.27 -11.58 -21.19
N GLY A 481 -18.77 -10.34 -21.22
CA GLY A 481 -19.60 -9.16 -21.06
C GLY A 481 -20.36 -9.10 -19.74
N LEU A 482 -19.79 -9.65 -18.66
CA LEU A 482 -20.42 -9.55 -17.34
C LEU A 482 -20.56 -8.07 -16.96
N GLN A 483 -21.77 -7.70 -16.64
CA GLN A 483 -22.13 -6.39 -16.10
C GLN A 483 -22.96 -6.57 -14.83
N ILE A 484 -22.51 -5.95 -13.76
CA ILE A 484 -23.25 -5.89 -12.49
C ILE A 484 -23.50 -4.42 -12.18
N ASN A 485 -24.76 -4.08 -12.00
CA ASN A 485 -25.16 -2.79 -11.46
C ASN A 485 -25.86 -3.03 -10.13
N MET A 486 -25.33 -2.49 -9.06
CA MET A 486 -25.81 -2.73 -7.71
C MET A 486 -26.03 -1.41 -6.97
N PRO A 487 -27.21 -0.81 -7.12
CA PRO A 487 -27.63 0.27 -6.24
C PRO A 487 -27.92 -0.29 -4.84
N MET A 488 -27.58 0.47 -3.83
CA MET A 488 -27.79 0.10 -2.43
C MET A 488 -28.25 1.30 -1.63
N VAL A 489 -29.32 1.14 -0.87
CA VAL A 489 -29.78 2.12 0.12
C VAL A 489 -29.82 1.43 1.48
N LEU A 490 -29.12 1.97 2.45
CA LEU A 490 -29.14 1.48 3.82
C LEU A 490 -29.69 2.57 4.74
N ASN A 491 -30.83 2.29 5.36
CA ASN A 491 -31.55 3.27 6.18
C ASN A 491 -30.96 3.45 7.59
N ASN A 492 -30.17 2.51 8.08
CA ASN A 492 -29.51 2.57 9.40
C ASN A 492 -27.98 2.59 9.23
N TYR A 493 -27.49 3.52 8.44
CA TYR A 493 -26.08 3.63 8.13
C TYR A 493 -25.14 3.73 9.36
N PRO A 494 -25.45 4.47 10.45
CA PRO A 494 -24.51 4.59 11.57
C PRO A 494 -24.09 3.24 12.16
N GLN A 495 -24.97 2.26 12.19
CA GLN A 495 -24.64 0.92 12.70
C GLN A 495 -23.71 0.16 11.74
N LEU A 496 -23.92 0.27 10.42
CA LEU A 496 -23.01 -0.30 9.44
C LEU A 496 -21.64 0.39 9.51
N ALA A 497 -21.60 1.72 9.57
CA ALA A 497 -20.37 2.50 9.64
C ALA A 497 -19.53 2.13 10.87
N ILE A 498 -20.14 2.00 12.04
CA ILE A 498 -19.48 1.54 13.27
C ILE A 498 -18.85 0.15 13.07
N THR A 499 -19.59 -0.75 12.43
CA THR A 499 -19.12 -2.11 12.17
C THR A 499 -18.00 -2.12 11.13
N GLN A 500 -18.15 -1.36 10.04
CA GLN A 500 -17.11 -1.22 9.01
C GLN A 500 -15.83 -0.60 9.56
N PHE A 501 -15.91 0.38 10.43
CA PHE A 501 -14.77 0.97 11.11
C PHE A 501 -13.92 -0.10 11.80
N CYS A 502 -14.56 -1.01 12.52
CA CYS A 502 -13.86 -2.08 13.24
C CYS A 502 -13.53 -3.32 12.39
N MET A 503 -14.12 -3.48 11.21
CA MET A 503 -13.80 -4.58 10.29
C MET A 503 -12.76 -4.22 9.24
N GLY A 504 -12.60 -2.94 8.93
CA GLY A 504 -11.71 -2.42 7.91
C GLY A 504 -10.30 -2.08 8.42
N MET A 505 -9.81 -0.89 8.04
CA MET A 505 -8.46 -0.41 8.40
C MET A 505 -8.20 -0.38 9.91
N HIS A 506 -9.24 -0.20 10.71
CA HIS A 506 -9.13 -0.09 12.16
C HIS A 506 -9.37 -1.42 12.92
N SER A 507 -9.43 -2.54 12.21
CA SER A 507 -9.69 -3.85 12.84
C SER A 507 -8.69 -4.20 13.94
N LEU A 508 -7.40 -3.95 13.73
CA LEU A 508 -6.35 -4.15 14.73
C LEU A 508 -6.54 -3.25 15.96
N LEU A 509 -6.94 -2.01 15.74
CA LEU A 509 -7.20 -1.04 16.80
C LEU A 509 -8.42 -1.46 17.63
N CYS A 510 -9.51 -1.77 16.97
CA CYS A 510 -10.72 -2.22 17.64
C CYS A 510 -10.45 -3.50 18.44
N THR A 511 -9.68 -4.45 17.91
CA THR A 511 -9.32 -5.69 18.62
C THR A 511 -8.46 -5.40 19.85
N ALA A 512 -7.57 -4.41 19.78
CA ALA A 512 -6.70 -4.05 20.90
C ALA A 512 -7.44 -3.30 22.01
N TYR A 513 -8.42 -2.45 21.65
CA TYR A 513 -9.03 -1.50 22.58
C TYR A 513 -10.48 -1.80 22.97
N PHE A 514 -11.20 -2.63 22.22
CA PHE A 514 -12.55 -3.04 22.57
C PHE A 514 -12.60 -4.50 23.06
N PRO A 515 -13.31 -4.79 24.15
CA PRO A 515 -13.48 -6.16 24.60
C PRO A 515 -14.30 -6.97 23.59
N PRO A 516 -14.12 -8.32 23.53
CA PRO A 516 -14.82 -9.19 22.57
C PRO A 516 -16.35 -9.09 22.61
N GLU A 517 -16.91 -8.83 23.79
CA GLU A 517 -18.36 -8.65 23.95
C GLU A 517 -18.87 -7.38 23.22
N SER A 518 -18.04 -6.33 23.12
CA SER A 518 -18.37 -5.12 22.37
C SER A 518 -18.47 -5.38 20.86
N TYR A 519 -17.61 -6.25 20.33
CA TYR A 519 -17.69 -6.70 18.94
C TYR A 519 -18.98 -7.47 18.67
N LYS A 520 -19.26 -8.47 19.51
CA LYS A 520 -20.50 -9.24 19.38
C LYS A 520 -21.71 -8.33 19.42
N LYS A 521 -21.74 -7.39 20.36
CA LYS A 521 -22.83 -6.41 20.47
C LYS A 521 -22.96 -5.55 19.21
N MET A 522 -21.85 -5.06 18.63
CA MET A 522 -21.89 -4.28 17.38
C MET A 522 -22.53 -5.07 16.23
N PHE A 523 -22.16 -6.34 16.08
CA PHE A 523 -22.78 -7.23 15.08
C PHE A 523 -24.25 -7.49 15.37
N ASP A 524 -24.59 -7.76 16.62
CA ASP A 524 -25.97 -8.00 17.03
C ASP A 524 -26.83 -6.75 16.79
N ASP A 525 -26.30 -5.56 17.09
CA ASP A 525 -26.96 -4.27 16.84
C ASP A 525 -27.11 -3.99 15.33
N LEU A 526 -26.07 -4.27 14.51
CA LEU A 526 -26.15 -4.15 13.07
C LEU A 526 -27.26 -5.05 12.50
N TRP A 527 -27.27 -6.33 12.88
CA TRP A 527 -28.26 -7.27 12.40
C TRP A 527 -29.67 -6.94 12.90
N ALA A 528 -29.79 -6.45 14.14
CA ALA A 528 -31.09 -6.06 14.72
C ALA A 528 -31.68 -4.80 14.08
N THR A 529 -30.87 -3.94 13.47
CA THR A 529 -31.30 -2.67 12.87
C THR A 529 -31.14 -2.61 11.36
N LEU A 530 -30.77 -3.71 10.71
CA LEU A 530 -30.49 -3.75 9.28
C LEU A 530 -31.75 -3.42 8.47
N ASP A 531 -31.69 -2.32 7.76
CA ASP A 531 -32.72 -1.88 6.81
C ASP A 531 -32.02 -1.55 5.49
N LEU A 532 -32.03 -2.50 4.57
CA LEU A 532 -31.26 -2.49 3.32
C LEU A 532 -32.21 -2.67 2.13
N SER A 533 -32.08 -1.80 1.14
CA SER A 533 -32.67 -1.96 -0.17
C SER A 533 -31.59 -2.08 -1.24
N THR A 534 -31.73 -3.09 -2.10
CA THR A 534 -30.89 -3.31 -3.30
C THR A 534 -31.77 -3.32 -4.55
N GLU A 535 -32.86 -2.60 -4.51
CA GLU A 535 -33.81 -2.52 -5.63
C GLU A 535 -33.11 -1.96 -6.87
N GLY A 536 -33.24 -2.66 -7.98
CA GLY A 536 -32.60 -2.28 -9.24
C GLY A 536 -31.25 -2.96 -9.48
N THR A 537 -30.82 -3.90 -8.63
CA THR A 537 -29.64 -4.72 -8.93
C THR A 537 -29.88 -5.56 -10.17
N THR A 538 -28.94 -5.45 -11.10
CA THR A 538 -28.96 -6.24 -12.36
C THR A 538 -27.60 -6.91 -12.54
N VAL A 539 -27.64 -8.14 -13.04
CA VAL A 539 -26.47 -8.89 -13.49
C VAL A 539 -26.78 -9.41 -14.89
N ALA A 540 -25.94 -9.08 -15.84
CA ALA A 540 -26.04 -9.57 -17.21
C ALA A 540 -24.69 -10.13 -17.64
N LEU A 541 -24.69 -11.28 -18.28
CA LEU A 541 -23.51 -11.90 -18.83
C LEU A 541 -23.87 -12.83 -20.00
N ASN A 542 -22.89 -13.15 -20.82
CA ASN A 542 -22.96 -14.23 -21.79
C ASN A 542 -22.11 -15.40 -21.27
N LEU A 543 -22.68 -16.57 -21.27
CA LEU A 543 -22.02 -17.82 -20.91
C LEU A 543 -21.65 -18.57 -22.19
N ASN A 544 -20.37 -18.73 -22.44
CA ASN A 544 -19.85 -19.56 -23.53
C ASN A 544 -19.38 -20.90 -22.94
N THR A 545 -19.73 -21.95 -23.60
CA THR A 545 -19.34 -23.31 -23.18
C THR A 545 -18.40 -23.92 -24.23
N TYR A 546 -17.32 -24.52 -23.79
CA TYR A 546 -16.48 -25.32 -24.68
C TYR A 546 -17.16 -26.65 -24.98
N PRO A 547 -17.09 -27.18 -26.20
CA PRO A 547 -16.44 -26.65 -27.39
C PRO A 547 -17.30 -25.69 -28.21
N THR A 548 -18.49 -25.31 -27.77
CA THR A 548 -19.35 -24.37 -28.53
C THR A 548 -18.84 -22.96 -28.37
N THR A 549 -18.76 -22.19 -29.44
CA THR A 549 -18.38 -20.78 -29.41
C THR A 549 -19.58 -19.83 -29.30
N LYS A 550 -20.76 -20.39 -29.08
CA LYS A 550 -22.02 -19.65 -29.04
C LYS A 550 -22.20 -19.02 -27.64
N ALA A 551 -22.54 -17.76 -27.63
CA ALA A 551 -22.83 -17.02 -26.43
C ALA A 551 -24.31 -17.14 -26.04
N TYR A 552 -24.56 -17.47 -24.76
CA TYR A 552 -25.90 -17.60 -24.21
C TYR A 552 -26.13 -16.51 -23.16
N PRO A 553 -27.10 -15.58 -23.38
CA PRO A 553 -27.37 -14.53 -22.41
C PRO A 553 -27.99 -15.08 -21.13
N VAL A 554 -27.43 -14.69 -20.02
CA VAL A 554 -27.90 -14.98 -18.65
C VAL A 554 -28.11 -13.65 -17.94
N ASN A 555 -29.32 -13.44 -17.40
CA ASN A 555 -29.69 -12.21 -16.74
C ASN A 555 -30.25 -12.50 -15.35
N PHE A 556 -29.89 -11.64 -14.41
CA PHE A 556 -30.40 -11.65 -13.06
C PHE A 556 -30.84 -10.24 -12.69
N ALA A 557 -32.03 -10.11 -12.16
CA ALA A 557 -32.54 -8.85 -11.64
C ALA A 557 -33.04 -9.04 -10.21
N LEU A 558 -32.64 -8.17 -9.32
CA LEU A 558 -33.03 -8.16 -7.92
C LEU A 558 -33.77 -6.87 -7.59
N LYS A 559 -34.96 -7.03 -7.06
CA LYS A 559 -35.72 -5.97 -6.43
C LYS A 559 -35.99 -6.41 -5.01
N GLY A 560 -35.27 -5.84 -4.05
CA GLY A 560 -35.32 -6.37 -2.69
C GLY A 560 -35.10 -5.33 -1.60
N ALA A 561 -35.75 -5.56 -0.49
CA ALA A 561 -35.52 -4.85 0.76
C ALA A 561 -35.37 -5.88 1.89
N ALA A 562 -34.46 -5.61 2.82
CA ALA A 562 -34.31 -6.41 4.03
C ALA A 562 -34.45 -5.47 5.24
N SER A 563 -35.36 -5.78 6.14
CA SER A 563 -35.50 -5.08 7.39
C SER A 563 -35.67 -6.08 8.53
N VAL A 564 -35.17 -5.75 9.72
CA VAL A 564 -35.29 -6.59 10.91
C VAL A 564 -36.18 -5.88 11.91
N PRO A 565 -37.41 -6.38 12.19
CA PRO A 565 -38.32 -5.74 13.16
C PRO A 565 -37.71 -5.76 14.57
N GLN A 566 -37.97 -4.70 15.34
CA GLN A 566 -37.46 -4.54 16.71
C GLN A 566 -37.87 -5.68 17.68
N GLU A 567 -38.93 -6.37 17.40
CA GLU A 567 -39.43 -7.46 18.24
C GLU A 567 -38.61 -8.76 18.13
N SER A 568 -37.72 -8.86 17.17
CA SER A 568 -37.05 -10.10 16.80
C SER A 568 -35.64 -10.26 17.30
N LYS A 569 -35.24 -9.64 18.37
CA LYS A 569 -33.82 -9.46 18.85
C LYS A 569 -33.04 -10.72 19.20
N LYS A 570 -33.43 -11.94 18.85
CA LYS A 570 -32.80 -13.14 19.43
C LYS A 570 -32.16 -14.19 18.53
N SER A 571 -32.17 -14.12 17.22
CA SER A 571 -31.48 -15.17 16.45
C SER A 571 -31.11 -14.80 15.01
N ALA A 572 -29.97 -15.31 14.54
CA ALA A 572 -29.50 -15.24 13.13
C ALA A 572 -30.50 -15.85 12.10
N GLY A 573 -31.52 -16.56 12.54
CA GLY A 573 -32.61 -17.08 11.72
C GLY A 573 -33.56 -15.97 11.21
N LEU A 574 -33.51 -14.81 11.79
CA LEU A 574 -34.45 -13.70 11.56
C LEU A 574 -34.24 -12.97 10.23
N PHE A 575 -33.00 -12.96 9.68
CA PHE A 575 -32.74 -12.46 8.35
C PHE A 575 -33.63 -13.15 7.30
N LYS A 576 -33.88 -14.45 7.47
CA LYS A 576 -34.76 -15.22 6.58
C LYS A 576 -36.23 -14.82 6.66
N GLN A 577 -36.71 -14.30 7.79
CA GLN A 577 -38.13 -13.99 8.00
C GLN A 577 -38.52 -12.62 7.45
N ASN A 578 -37.62 -11.64 7.45
CA ASN A 578 -37.94 -10.26 7.13
C ASN A 578 -37.40 -9.79 5.78
N LEU A 579 -36.75 -10.70 5.04
CA LEU A 579 -36.36 -10.44 3.66
C LEU A 579 -37.63 -10.30 2.82
N LYS A 580 -37.83 -9.13 2.22
CA LYS A 580 -38.83 -8.90 1.19
C LYS A 580 -38.10 -8.64 -0.11
N GLY A 581 -38.56 -9.24 -1.17
CA GLY A 581 -37.92 -8.99 -2.45
C GLY A 581 -38.40 -9.88 -3.56
N LYS A 582 -38.01 -9.49 -4.77
CA LYS A 582 -38.29 -10.22 -5.98
C LYS A 582 -36.99 -10.37 -6.76
N MET A 583 -36.59 -11.61 -7.00
CA MET A 583 -35.45 -11.95 -7.85
C MET A 583 -35.99 -12.59 -9.12
N THR A 584 -35.48 -12.16 -10.26
CA THR A 584 -35.76 -12.78 -11.56
C THR A 584 -34.45 -13.25 -12.15
N PHE A 585 -34.38 -14.52 -12.44
CA PHE A 585 -33.26 -15.14 -13.12
C PHE A 585 -33.73 -15.70 -14.47
N SER A 586 -33.02 -15.40 -15.54
CA SER A 586 -33.37 -15.89 -16.88
C SER A 586 -32.13 -16.28 -17.65
N PHE A 587 -32.27 -17.32 -18.48
CA PHE A 587 -31.25 -17.74 -19.42
C PHE A 587 -31.88 -18.31 -20.70
N ASP A 588 -31.12 -18.30 -21.78
CA ASP A 588 -31.59 -18.79 -23.10
C ASP A 588 -31.79 -20.30 -23.03
N LYS A 589 -32.92 -20.81 -23.53
CA LYS A 589 -33.24 -22.24 -23.60
C LYS A 589 -32.18 -23.01 -24.38
N ALA A 590 -31.66 -22.43 -25.44
CA ALA A 590 -30.61 -23.03 -26.26
C ALA A 590 -29.33 -23.34 -25.47
N LEU A 591 -29.08 -22.68 -24.29
CA LEU A 591 -27.99 -23.02 -23.40
C LEU A 591 -28.10 -24.47 -22.93
N LEU A 592 -29.31 -24.96 -22.61
CA LEU A 592 -29.50 -26.35 -22.20
C LEU A 592 -29.35 -27.31 -23.37
N ASP A 593 -29.96 -27.01 -24.49
CA ASP A 593 -29.96 -27.88 -25.66
C ASP A 593 -28.53 -28.06 -26.20
N ASP A 594 -27.83 -26.97 -26.42
CA ASP A 594 -26.45 -26.98 -26.93
C ASP A 594 -25.45 -27.56 -25.92
N THR A 595 -25.66 -27.35 -24.60
CA THR A 595 -24.81 -27.98 -23.59
C THR A 595 -25.03 -29.48 -23.45
N GLN A 596 -26.23 -29.99 -23.68
CA GLN A 596 -26.48 -31.43 -23.73
C GLN A 596 -25.72 -32.07 -24.91
N GLU A 597 -25.72 -31.42 -26.07
CA GLU A 597 -24.97 -31.87 -27.23
C GLU A 597 -23.45 -31.79 -26.97
N ALA A 598 -22.98 -30.68 -26.45
CA ALA A 598 -21.58 -30.50 -26.11
C ALA A 598 -21.08 -31.48 -25.03
N ALA A 599 -21.87 -31.74 -24.02
CA ALA A 599 -21.53 -32.66 -22.94
C ALA A 599 -21.39 -34.12 -23.42
N SER A 600 -22.09 -34.52 -24.47
CA SER A 600 -21.89 -35.83 -25.10
C SER A 600 -20.50 -35.94 -25.74
N LYS A 601 -19.88 -34.82 -26.09
CA LYS A 601 -18.55 -34.74 -26.73
C LYS A 601 -17.42 -34.46 -25.78
N ILE A 602 -17.69 -34.05 -24.52
CA ILE A 602 -16.69 -33.70 -23.51
C ILE A 602 -16.27 -34.97 -22.73
N LYS A 603 -14.97 -35.20 -22.62
CA LYS A 603 -14.43 -36.24 -21.74
C LYS A 603 -14.91 -36.04 -20.30
N LYS A 604 -15.33 -37.15 -19.68
CA LYS A 604 -16.05 -37.35 -18.41
C LYS A 604 -15.66 -36.55 -17.14
N ASN A 605 -14.78 -35.57 -17.15
CA ASN A 605 -14.15 -35.06 -15.93
C ASN A 605 -14.56 -33.67 -15.45
N SER A 606 -15.56 -32.99 -16.03
CA SER A 606 -16.06 -31.74 -15.49
C SER A 606 -17.23 -31.97 -14.54
N MET A 607 -16.98 -31.95 -13.25
CA MET A 607 -18.01 -32.02 -12.20
C MET A 607 -19.09 -30.96 -12.36
N PHE A 608 -18.72 -29.78 -12.85
CA PHE A 608 -19.64 -28.67 -13.12
C PHE A 608 -20.67 -29.06 -14.18
N TRP A 609 -20.24 -29.58 -15.34
CA TRP A 609 -21.13 -29.98 -16.40
C TRP A 609 -22.00 -31.20 -16.07
N GLN A 610 -21.45 -32.13 -15.26
CA GLN A 610 -22.23 -33.28 -14.77
C GLN A 610 -23.35 -32.81 -13.83
N SER A 611 -23.06 -31.89 -12.90
CA SER A 611 -24.07 -31.32 -12.01
C SER A 611 -25.09 -30.50 -12.79
N TRP A 612 -24.63 -29.64 -13.73
CA TRP A 612 -25.47 -28.86 -14.60
C TRP A 612 -26.45 -29.74 -15.42
N GLN A 613 -25.92 -30.80 -16.02
CA GLN A 613 -26.72 -31.75 -16.78
C GLN A 613 -27.74 -32.48 -15.91
N THR A 614 -27.36 -32.87 -14.70
CA THR A 614 -28.25 -33.63 -13.81
C THR A 614 -29.36 -32.75 -13.24
N GLU A 615 -29.05 -31.50 -12.92
CA GLU A 615 -29.98 -30.60 -12.21
C GLU A 615 -30.84 -29.77 -13.16
N LEU A 616 -30.36 -29.46 -14.40
CA LEU A 616 -31.07 -28.63 -15.35
C LEU A 616 -31.74 -29.44 -16.50
N LYS A 617 -31.64 -30.77 -16.53
CA LYS A 617 -32.44 -31.58 -17.41
C LYS A 617 -33.94 -31.43 -17.13
N PRO A 618 -34.82 -31.66 -18.09
CA PRO A 618 -36.29 -31.64 -17.86
C PRO A 618 -36.72 -32.54 -16.69
N GLU A 619 -35.99 -33.66 -16.49
CA GLU A 619 -36.20 -34.58 -15.36
C GLU A 619 -35.47 -34.16 -14.07
N GLY A 620 -34.62 -33.10 -14.12
CA GLY A 620 -33.84 -32.61 -13.01
C GLY A 620 -34.67 -31.80 -12.01
N LYS A 621 -34.08 -31.53 -10.84
CA LYS A 621 -34.79 -30.87 -9.72
C LYS A 621 -35.04 -29.39 -9.95
N LEU A 622 -34.26 -28.69 -10.77
CA LEU A 622 -34.30 -27.22 -10.93
C LEU A 622 -35.19 -26.77 -12.09
N ILE A 623 -35.22 -27.46 -13.20
CA ILE A 623 -36.02 -27.05 -14.39
C ILE A 623 -37.51 -26.83 -14.10
N PRO A 624 -38.19 -27.65 -13.26
CA PRO A 624 -39.59 -27.38 -12.93
C PRO A 624 -39.83 -26.06 -12.20
N LEU A 625 -38.75 -25.42 -11.70
CA LEU A 625 -38.86 -24.10 -11.09
C LEU A 625 -38.83 -22.96 -12.13
N PHE A 626 -38.48 -23.25 -13.37
CA PHE A 626 -38.44 -22.29 -14.46
C PHE A 626 -39.70 -22.38 -15.31
N THR A 627 -40.16 -21.24 -15.83
CA THR A 627 -41.22 -21.12 -16.85
C THR A 627 -40.57 -20.76 -18.17
N GLU A 628 -41.03 -21.36 -19.27
CA GLU A 628 -40.56 -20.99 -20.58
C GLU A 628 -41.35 -19.76 -21.10
N GLN A 629 -40.61 -18.71 -21.46
CA GLN A 629 -41.13 -17.46 -21.97
C GLN A 629 -40.21 -16.96 -23.09
N ASP A 630 -40.74 -16.78 -24.29
CA ASP A 630 -40.00 -16.23 -25.46
C ASP A 630 -38.62 -16.90 -25.71
N GLY A 631 -38.56 -18.22 -25.62
CA GLY A 631 -37.35 -19.02 -25.87
C GLY A 631 -36.33 -18.93 -24.71
N LYS A 632 -36.72 -18.42 -23.56
CA LYS A 632 -35.91 -18.37 -22.33
C LYS A 632 -36.56 -19.14 -21.21
N TYR A 633 -35.73 -19.68 -20.34
CA TYR A 633 -36.17 -20.17 -19.04
C TYR A 633 -36.10 -19.02 -18.04
N VAL A 634 -37.21 -18.75 -17.39
CA VAL A 634 -37.35 -17.65 -16.40
C VAL A 634 -37.81 -18.22 -15.07
N MET A 635 -37.12 -17.86 -14.01
CA MET A 635 -37.54 -18.15 -12.63
C MET A 635 -37.71 -16.82 -11.90
N THR A 636 -38.85 -16.63 -11.29
CA THR A 636 -39.07 -15.52 -10.35
C THR A 636 -39.20 -16.08 -8.96
N LEU A 637 -38.32 -15.63 -8.08
CA LEU A 637 -38.37 -15.92 -6.65
C LEU A 637 -38.84 -14.67 -5.92
N GLU A 638 -39.97 -14.75 -5.24
CA GLU A 638 -40.55 -13.63 -4.51
C GLU A 638 -40.74 -14.01 -3.03
N LYS A 639 -40.43 -13.10 -2.16
CA LYS A 639 -40.61 -13.24 -0.72
C LYS A 639 -41.30 -12.01 -0.15
N ASP A 640 -42.48 -12.21 0.41
CA ASP A 640 -43.14 -11.23 1.28
C ASP A 640 -43.41 -11.89 2.65
N LYS A 641 -44.47 -12.65 2.80
CA LYS A 641 -44.72 -13.47 3.98
C LYS A 641 -44.10 -14.85 3.87
N GLU A 642 -44.22 -15.46 2.70
CA GLU A 642 -43.68 -16.76 2.36
C GLU A 642 -42.89 -16.70 1.03
N TRP A 643 -42.13 -17.74 0.74
CA TRP A 643 -41.40 -17.86 -0.50
C TRP A 643 -42.32 -18.36 -1.62
N LEU A 644 -42.40 -17.57 -2.68
CA LEU A 644 -43.13 -17.90 -3.90
C LEU A 644 -42.14 -18.09 -5.04
N VAL A 645 -42.25 -19.18 -5.78
CA VAL A 645 -41.53 -19.42 -7.03
C VAL A 645 -42.54 -19.33 -8.16
N ASN A 646 -42.33 -18.38 -9.05
CA ASN A 646 -43.29 -18.09 -10.16
C ASN A 646 -44.73 -17.89 -9.65
N GLY A 647 -44.89 -17.25 -8.50
CA GLY A 647 -46.18 -16.99 -7.87
C GLY A 647 -46.80 -18.17 -7.08
N LYS A 648 -46.12 -19.33 -7.00
CA LYS A 648 -46.59 -20.50 -6.28
C LYS A 648 -45.74 -20.75 -5.02
N THR A 649 -46.34 -21.23 -3.95
CA THR A 649 -45.59 -21.66 -2.78
C THR A 649 -44.75 -22.91 -3.08
N LEU A 650 -43.66 -23.09 -2.33
CA LEU A 650 -42.82 -24.31 -2.47
C LEU A 650 -43.64 -25.59 -2.18
N GLU A 651 -44.61 -25.50 -1.29
CA GLU A 651 -45.51 -26.64 -0.99
C GLU A 651 -46.46 -26.94 -2.17
N ALA A 652 -47.03 -25.92 -2.80
CA ALA A 652 -47.87 -26.10 -3.98
C ALA A 652 -47.06 -26.73 -5.14
N ILE A 653 -45.82 -26.28 -5.36
CA ILE A 653 -44.94 -26.87 -6.36
C ILE A 653 -44.63 -28.33 -6.04
N ARG A 654 -44.41 -28.64 -4.75
CA ARG A 654 -44.16 -30.02 -4.31
C ARG A 654 -45.36 -30.93 -4.57
N GLN A 655 -46.59 -30.44 -4.26
CA GLN A 655 -47.81 -31.18 -4.49
C GLN A 655 -48.06 -31.40 -5.98
N GLU A 656 -47.88 -30.38 -6.82
CA GLU A 656 -47.94 -30.52 -8.27
C GLU A 656 -46.98 -31.57 -8.82
N ARG A 657 -45.73 -31.61 -8.31
CA ARG A 657 -44.74 -32.63 -8.69
C ARG A 657 -45.16 -34.04 -8.26
N LEU A 658 -45.69 -34.18 -7.08
CA LEU A 658 -46.18 -35.47 -6.61
C LEU A 658 -47.34 -35.98 -7.47
N ALA A 659 -48.27 -35.09 -7.79
CA ALA A 659 -49.39 -35.41 -8.71
C ALA A 659 -48.92 -35.72 -10.14
N GLN A 660 -47.92 -35.02 -10.66
CA GLN A 660 -47.37 -35.29 -11.96
C GLN A 660 -46.61 -36.66 -11.95
N ALA A 661 -45.78 -36.91 -10.95
CA ALA A 661 -45.10 -38.21 -10.81
C ALA A 661 -46.06 -39.40 -10.67
N GLU A 662 -47.20 -39.20 -9.99
CA GLU A 662 -48.26 -40.21 -9.94
C GLU A 662 -48.95 -40.42 -11.28
N ALA A 663 -49.20 -39.30 -12.05
CA ALA A 663 -49.76 -39.41 -13.38
C ALA A 663 -48.81 -40.10 -14.35
N GLU A 664 -47.53 -39.80 -14.33
CA GLU A 664 -46.50 -40.45 -15.13
C GLU A 664 -46.37 -41.93 -14.79
N ARG A 665 -46.42 -42.31 -13.50
CA ARG A 665 -46.41 -43.73 -13.07
C ARG A 665 -47.66 -44.45 -13.57
N LYS A 666 -48.84 -43.79 -13.53
CA LYS A 666 -50.06 -44.40 -14.09
C LYS A 666 -49.96 -44.56 -15.61
N ALA A 667 -49.48 -43.56 -16.30
CA ALA A 667 -49.30 -43.63 -17.78
C ALA A 667 -48.27 -44.73 -18.14
N ALA A 668 -47.16 -44.83 -17.42
CA ALA A 668 -46.18 -45.89 -17.64
C ALA A 668 -46.76 -47.30 -17.32
N ALA A 669 -47.53 -47.44 -16.27
CA ALA A 669 -48.19 -48.69 -15.91
C ALA A 669 -49.28 -49.07 -16.96
N GLU A 670 -50.02 -48.10 -17.48
CA GLU A 670 -50.98 -48.33 -18.56
C GLU A 670 -50.28 -48.73 -19.88
N GLN A 671 -49.13 -48.14 -20.16
CA GLN A 671 -48.31 -48.46 -21.33
C GLN A 671 -47.71 -49.88 -21.21
N GLU A 672 -47.19 -50.22 -20.03
CA GLU A 672 -46.69 -51.58 -19.72
C GLU A 672 -47.82 -52.64 -19.81
N ALA A 673 -49.05 -52.28 -19.34
CA ALA A 673 -50.22 -53.18 -19.45
C ALA A 673 -50.61 -53.35 -20.89
N LEU A 674 -50.57 -52.30 -21.71
CA LEU A 674 -50.85 -52.38 -23.16
C LEU A 674 -49.79 -53.19 -23.90
N GLU A 675 -48.52 -53.09 -23.55
CA GLU A 675 -47.45 -53.88 -24.10
C GLU A 675 -47.59 -55.37 -23.72
N GLN A 676 -47.95 -55.65 -22.44
CA GLN A 676 -48.21 -57.01 -21.99
C GLN A 676 -49.43 -57.59 -22.70
N GLU A 677 -50.51 -56.84 -22.89
CA GLU A 677 -51.67 -57.27 -23.65
C GLU A 677 -51.35 -57.50 -25.13
N ALA A 678 -50.52 -56.66 -25.74
CA ALA A 678 -50.01 -56.86 -27.10
C ALA A 678 -49.14 -58.10 -27.21
N LEU A 679 -48.26 -58.38 -26.24
CA LEU A 679 -47.45 -59.61 -26.17
C LEU A 679 -48.34 -60.87 -26.00
N GLN A 680 -49.34 -60.84 -25.09
CA GLN A 680 -50.29 -61.92 -24.93
C GLN A 680 -51.13 -62.17 -26.19
N LYS A 681 -51.53 -61.16 -26.93
CA LYS A 681 -52.20 -61.29 -28.22
C LYS A 681 -51.28 -61.84 -29.30
N ALA A 682 -50.01 -61.51 -29.30
CA ALA A 682 -49.02 -62.07 -30.19
C ALA A 682 -48.75 -63.55 -29.87
N GLU A 683 -48.65 -63.95 -28.62
CA GLU A 683 -48.52 -65.37 -28.19
C GLU A 683 -49.78 -66.19 -28.52
N GLN A 684 -50.96 -65.61 -28.45
CA GLN A 684 -52.19 -66.30 -28.83
C GLN A 684 -52.31 -66.44 -30.35
N HIS A 685 -51.68 -65.60 -31.15
CA HIS A 685 -51.67 -65.77 -32.61
C HIS A 685 -50.60 -66.75 -33.11
N GLU A 686 -49.59 -67.07 -32.36
CA GLU A 686 -48.62 -68.14 -32.68
C GLU A 686 -49.15 -69.57 -32.40
N THR A 687 -50.23 -69.74 -31.62
CA THR A 687 -50.82 -71.04 -31.28
C THR A 687 -51.91 -71.48 -32.21
N GLU A 688 -52.34 -70.72 -33.22
CA GLU A 688 -53.36 -71.10 -34.23
C GLU A 688 -52.77 -71.22 -35.64
N THR A 689 -51.76 -72.04 -35.84
CA THR A 689 -51.44 -72.48 -37.20
C THR A 689 -51.35 -73.98 -37.21
N PRO A 690 -52.23 -74.66 -38.00
CA PRO A 690 -52.22 -76.16 -37.99
C PRO A 690 -51.07 -76.69 -38.85
N ALA A 691 -50.52 -77.78 -38.37
CA ALA A 691 -49.58 -78.62 -39.06
C ALA A 691 -50.16 -79.13 -40.35
N VAL A 692 -49.56 -78.92 -41.47
CA VAL A 692 -49.71 -79.81 -42.69
C VAL A 692 -48.41 -79.89 -43.46
N LEU A 693 -47.79 -81.06 -43.37
CA LEU A 693 -47.12 -81.92 -44.40
C LEU A 693 -45.89 -81.38 -45.16
N GLU A 694 -44.83 -82.03 -44.79
CA GLU A 694 -43.98 -82.94 -45.65
C GLU A 694 -43.64 -82.57 -47.06
N ALA A 695 -42.38 -82.62 -47.27
CA ALA A 695 -41.67 -83.35 -48.34
C ALA A 695 -40.97 -82.46 -49.42
N ASN A 696 -39.78 -82.82 -49.48
CA ASN A 696 -38.93 -82.99 -50.69
C ASN A 696 -38.05 -81.81 -51.15
N ASP A 697 -36.85 -82.10 -50.92
CA ASP A 697 -35.76 -82.38 -51.89
C ASP A 697 -35.04 -81.22 -52.57
N LYS A 698 -33.80 -81.31 -52.36
CA LYS A 698 -32.66 -81.10 -53.27
C LYS A 698 -32.16 -79.66 -53.55
N ALA A 699 -30.96 -79.56 -53.11
CA ALA A 699 -29.79 -79.08 -53.89
C ALA A 699 -29.72 -77.67 -54.41
N GLY A 700 -28.71 -77.00 -53.95
CA GLY A 700 -28.19 -75.77 -54.61
C GLY A 700 -27.14 -75.09 -53.79
N THR A 701 -26.02 -75.75 -53.78
CA THR A 701 -24.70 -75.16 -53.53
C THR A 701 -24.59 -73.75 -54.11
N MET A 702 -24.16 -72.83 -53.32
CA MET A 702 -23.02 -72.02 -53.72
C MET A 702 -22.54 -71.20 -52.51
N ASN A 703 -21.32 -71.42 -52.24
CA ASN A 703 -20.48 -70.80 -51.27
C ASN A 703 -19.89 -69.49 -51.84
N PRO A 704 -19.17 -68.76 -51.10
CA PRO A 704 -19.12 -67.32 -50.99
C PRO A 704 -17.95 -66.65 -51.79
N PRO A 705 -17.62 -65.41 -51.56
CA PRO A 705 -16.21 -65.19 -51.30
C PRO A 705 -15.91 -64.37 -50.04
N ALA A 706 -14.99 -64.95 -49.35
CA ALA A 706 -14.12 -64.38 -48.38
C ALA A 706 -13.09 -63.43 -49.03
N VAL A 707 -12.64 -62.45 -48.32
CA VAL A 707 -11.28 -61.93 -48.33
C VAL A 707 -11.08 -61.32 -46.90
N ALA A 708 -10.32 -61.99 -46.13
CA ALA A 708 -8.88 -62.01 -45.77
C ALA A 708 -8.56 -60.92 -44.76
N THR A 709 -8.38 -61.36 -43.56
CA THR A 709 -7.13 -61.65 -42.85
C THR A 709 -6.09 -60.50 -42.78
N GLU A 710 -5.78 -60.13 -41.60
CA GLU A 710 -4.44 -60.36 -41.08
C GLU A 710 -4.42 -60.31 -39.56
N ALA A 711 -3.88 -61.37 -39.04
CA ALA A 711 -3.59 -61.61 -37.61
C ALA A 711 -2.15 -61.30 -37.32
N THR A 712 -1.85 -60.94 -36.09
CA THR A 712 -0.69 -61.45 -35.31
C THR A 712 -1.04 -61.16 -33.84
N LYS A 713 -1.23 -62.15 -33.00
CA LYS A 713 -0.30 -62.97 -32.15
C LYS A 713 0.63 -62.04 -31.33
N ASP A 714 0.68 -62.09 -30.04
CA ASP A 714 0.93 -63.14 -29.06
C ASP A 714 0.48 -62.70 -27.66
N ALA A 715 -0.24 -63.45 -26.91
CA ALA A 715 0.17 -64.39 -25.85
C ALA A 715 0.77 -63.73 -24.61
N THR A 716 0.12 -63.74 -23.50
CA THR A 716 0.22 -64.68 -22.39
C THR A 716 -0.56 -64.19 -21.17
N ALA A 717 -1.44 -65.00 -20.66
CA ALA A 717 -1.93 -64.91 -19.27
C ALA A 717 -0.88 -65.55 -18.34
N PRO A 718 -0.88 -65.25 -17.06
CA PRO A 718 -1.58 -66.08 -16.14
C PRO A 718 -2.36 -65.35 -15.01
N GLN A 719 -3.28 -66.15 -14.47
CA GLN A 719 -3.98 -66.03 -13.20
C GLN A 719 -3.11 -65.59 -12.04
N ASP A 720 -3.62 -64.73 -11.13
CA ASP A 720 -3.86 -65.23 -9.78
C ASP A 720 -4.77 -64.26 -8.98
N SER A 721 -5.53 -64.86 -8.16
CA SER A 721 -6.41 -64.44 -7.09
C SER A 721 -5.82 -63.44 -6.10
N GLY A 722 -6.62 -62.49 -5.63
CA GLY A 722 -6.28 -61.68 -4.49
C GLY A 722 -7.34 -60.64 -4.14
N LYS A 723 -8.27 -61.05 -3.31
CA LYS A 723 -9.20 -60.22 -2.58
C LYS A 723 -8.44 -59.22 -1.69
N PRO A 724 -8.69 -57.94 -1.66
CA PRO A 724 -8.28 -57.12 -0.52
C PRO A 724 -9.45 -56.78 0.39
N GLU A 725 -9.21 -57.09 1.65
CA GLU A 725 -9.92 -56.67 2.84
C GLU A 725 -10.09 -55.13 2.93
N VAL A 726 -11.27 -54.75 3.36
CA VAL A 726 -11.58 -53.41 3.87
C VAL A 726 -10.82 -53.21 5.18
N LYS A 727 -9.90 -52.26 5.25
CA LYS A 727 -9.38 -51.69 6.48
C LYS A 727 -9.91 -50.27 6.63
N GLU A 728 -10.74 -50.08 7.62
CA GLU A 728 -11.06 -48.83 8.26
C GLU A 728 -9.76 -48.13 8.71
N HIS A 729 -9.54 -46.90 8.28
CA HIS A 729 -8.56 -46.04 8.89
C HIS A 729 -9.27 -44.91 9.69
N SER A 730 -9.12 -45.06 10.98
CA SER A 730 -9.43 -44.10 12.01
C SER A 730 -8.62 -42.82 11.82
N THR A 731 -9.31 -41.73 11.97
CA THR A 731 -8.79 -40.37 12.16
C THR A 731 -7.83 -40.30 13.36
N ASN A 732 -6.58 -39.97 13.11
CA ASN A 732 -5.64 -39.56 14.15
C ASN A 732 -5.59 -38.03 14.21
N GLU A 733 -6.06 -37.47 15.32
CA GLU A 733 -5.74 -36.16 15.85
C GLU A 733 -4.22 -36.12 16.15
N SER A 734 -3.51 -35.20 15.50
CA SER A 734 -2.12 -34.91 15.86
C SER A 734 -2.12 -33.83 16.93
N ALA A 735 -1.88 -34.26 18.16
CA ALA A 735 -1.52 -33.39 19.27
C ALA A 735 -0.16 -32.72 19.02
N VAL A 736 -0.14 -31.40 19.13
CA VAL A 736 1.08 -30.60 19.17
C VAL A 736 1.69 -30.75 20.56
N GLN A 737 2.86 -31.37 20.62
CA GLN A 737 3.71 -31.43 21.83
C GLN A 737 4.38 -30.09 22.03
N GLU A 738 4.05 -29.42 23.13
CA GLU A 738 4.83 -28.35 23.74
C GLU A 738 6.10 -28.94 24.39
N ASN A 739 7.25 -28.48 23.96
CA ASN A 739 8.51 -28.71 24.67
C ASN A 739 8.74 -27.58 25.69
N PRO A 740 9.01 -27.89 26.96
CA PRO A 740 9.36 -26.86 27.93
C PRO A 740 10.83 -26.47 27.80
N VAL A 741 11.06 -25.18 27.61
CA VAL A 741 12.38 -24.56 27.71
C VAL A 741 12.75 -24.45 29.21
N LYS A 742 13.87 -25.04 29.57
CA LYS A 742 14.49 -24.94 30.90
C LYS A 742 14.98 -23.52 31.12
N GLU A 743 14.52 -22.92 32.22
CA GLU A 743 15.14 -21.77 32.86
C GLU A 743 16.39 -22.24 33.61
N ASP A 744 17.54 -21.75 33.21
CA ASP A 744 18.75 -21.76 34.05
C ASP A 744 18.86 -20.45 34.82
N VAL A 745 18.61 -20.57 36.10
CA VAL A 745 18.84 -19.57 37.15
C VAL A 745 20.36 -19.43 37.37
N VAL A 746 20.89 -18.24 37.10
CA VAL A 746 22.16 -17.82 37.72
C VAL A 746 21.90 -16.60 38.60
N GLN A 747 21.80 -16.88 39.87
CA GLN A 747 21.98 -15.91 40.95
C GLN A 747 23.44 -15.41 40.96
N LYS A 748 23.63 -14.09 40.97
CA LYS A 748 24.76 -13.46 41.66
C LYS A 748 24.33 -12.18 42.36
N SER A 749 24.37 -12.27 43.63
CA SER A 749 24.25 -11.24 44.65
C SER A 749 25.48 -10.32 44.68
N GLU A 750 25.22 -9.03 44.98
CA GLU A 750 26.03 -8.09 45.77
C GLU A 750 25.22 -6.79 45.80
N SER A 751 24.59 -6.43 46.84
CA SER A 751 24.77 -5.85 48.17
C SER A 751 25.47 -4.49 48.17
N VAL A 752 24.80 -3.58 48.97
CA VAL A 752 25.35 -2.36 49.63
C VAL A 752 25.26 -1.11 48.72
N GLU A 753 24.64 0.01 49.10
CA GLU A 753 24.53 0.72 50.36
C GLU A 753 23.43 1.78 50.38
N THR A 754 22.79 1.88 51.48
CA THR A 754 21.87 2.94 51.91
C THR A 754 22.60 4.25 52.20
N HIS A 755 22.07 5.38 51.73
CA HIS A 755 22.25 6.65 52.46
C HIS A 755 20.92 7.39 52.58
N LYS A 756 20.52 7.51 53.85
CA LYS A 756 19.54 8.44 54.42
C LYS A 756 20.09 9.86 54.44
N GLY A 757 19.22 10.81 54.23
CA GLY A 757 19.48 12.22 54.61
C GLY A 757 18.43 13.15 54.03
N LYS A 758 17.37 13.31 54.78
CA LYS A 758 16.80 14.46 55.52
C LYS A 758 16.17 15.59 54.67
N ASP A 759 14.89 15.71 54.96
CA ASP A 759 14.06 16.92 55.14
C ASP A 759 14.76 18.28 55.13
N ILE A 760 14.08 19.29 54.52
CA ILE A 760 13.75 20.58 55.13
C ILE A 760 12.82 21.41 54.21
N ASN A 761 11.58 21.66 54.72
CA ASN A 761 10.74 22.89 54.71
C ASN A 761 10.39 23.61 53.37
N LYS A 762 9.09 23.67 53.06
CA LYS A 762 8.09 24.69 53.49
C LYS A 762 8.49 26.16 53.22
N GLU A 763 7.77 26.79 52.36
CA GLU A 763 6.93 28.01 52.49
C GLU A 763 6.81 28.77 51.19
N LYS A 764 5.69 29.08 50.89
CA LYS A 764 4.79 30.23 50.80
C LYS A 764 4.30 30.60 49.41
N ALA A 765 3.03 30.66 49.39
CA ALA A 765 2.19 31.32 48.40
C ALA A 765 2.54 32.82 48.26
N GLU A 766 2.36 33.34 47.04
CA GLU A 766 1.65 34.63 46.85
C GLU A 766 1.06 34.80 45.45
N LYS A 767 -0.15 35.20 45.49
CA LYS A 767 -0.97 35.72 44.38
C LYS A 767 -0.35 36.95 43.76
N SER A 768 -0.49 37.13 42.46
CA SER A 768 -0.88 38.45 41.93
C SER A 768 -1.50 38.30 40.54
N THR A 769 -2.73 38.69 40.50
CA THR A 769 -3.54 39.18 39.40
C THR A 769 -2.93 40.48 38.82
N THR A 770 -3.03 40.65 37.48
CA THR A 770 -3.54 41.87 36.76
C THR A 770 -3.11 41.83 35.31
N THR A 771 -4.08 41.67 34.38
CA THR A 771 -4.72 42.61 33.46
C THR A 771 -3.85 43.29 32.40
N SER A 772 -4.27 43.07 31.14
CA SER A 772 -4.42 43.94 29.96
C SER A 772 -3.19 44.65 29.39
N HIS A 773 -2.80 44.29 28.23
CA HIS A 773 -3.07 45.03 26.97
C HIS A 773 -2.75 44.16 25.77
#